data_a9536f3dda55fdb64ba49432bc46bf33
#
_entry.id   a9536f3dda55fdb64ba49432bc46bf33
#
_cell.length_a   1.000
_cell.length_b   1.000
_cell.length_c   1.000
_cell.angle_alpha   90.00
_cell.angle_beta   90.00
_cell.angle_gamma   90.00
#
_symmetry.space_group_name_H-M   'P 1'
#
loop_
_entity.id
_entity.type
_entity.pdbx_description
1 polymer ?
#
loop_
_entity_poly.entity_id
_entity_poly.type
_entity_poly.pdbx_seq_one_letter_code
_entity_poly.pdbx_strand_id
1 'polypeptide(L)'
;MVAYLNIHTAYDLLNSSLKIEDAVRLAVSENVEALAITDTNVLYGFPKFYDACIANNIKPIFGMTIYVTNGLNTIETVVLAKDNNGLKDLYQLSSKIKMNSMENVSFELLQQFSSNLIIIFKNVADEHRDIVQVFDSHEDTYLDHQSVLVQGIKHVWIQNVCYQTRQDADTISALAAIRDNTKLDLIHDQEDFGAHFLTEKEIKQLDINQEYLTQVDVIAQKCNAELKYHQSLLPQYQTPNDESAKKYLWRVLVTQLKKLELNYDVYLERLKYEYKVITNMGFEDYFLIVSDLIHYAKTNDVMVGPGRGSSAGSLVSYLLGITTIDPIKFNLLFERFLNPERVTMPDIDIDFEDTRRERVIQYVQEKYGELHVSGIVTFGHLLARAVARDVGRIMGFDEVTLNEISSLIPHKLGITLDEAYQIDDFKKFVHRNHRHERWFSICKKLEGLPRHTSTHAAGIIINDHPLYEYAPLTKGDTGLLTQWTMTEAERIGLLKIDFLGLRNLSIIHQILTQVKKDLGINIDIEKIPFDNQKVFELLSQGDTTGIFQLESDGVRSVLKKLKPEHFEDIVAVTSLYRPGPMEEIPTYITRRHDPSKVQYLHPHLEPILKNTYGVIIYQEQIMQIASTFANFSYGEADILRRAMSKKNRAVLESERQHFIEGAKQNGYHEDISKQIFDLILKFADYGFPRAHAVSYSKIAYIMSFLKVHYPNYFYANILSNVIGSEKKTAQMIEEPKKQGITILPPNINESHWFYKPSQEGIYLSIGTIKGVGYQSVKVIVDERYQNGKFKDFFDFARRI
;
A
#
# COMPACT_ATOMS: atom_id res chain seq x y z
N MET A 1 -3.18 -38.88 -18.53
CA MET A 1 -3.14 -37.54 -17.91
C MET A 1 -1.81 -36.93 -18.19
N VAL A 2 -1.72 -35.65 -18.53
CA VAL A 2 -0.42 -34.98 -18.59
C VAL A 2 -0.45 -33.91 -17.52
N ALA A 3 0.42 -34.02 -16.53
CA ALA A 3 0.63 -32.99 -15.54
C ALA A 3 2.03 -32.37 -15.75
N TYR A 4 2.18 -31.07 -15.51
CA TYR A 4 3.45 -30.39 -15.52
C TYR A 4 3.89 -30.13 -14.09
N LEU A 5 5.03 -30.71 -13.71
CA LEU A 5 5.51 -30.69 -12.31
C LEU A 5 6.60 -29.63 -12.05
N ASN A 6 7.02 -28.87 -13.08
CA ASN A 6 8.09 -27.87 -12.92
C ASN A 6 7.86 -26.67 -13.84
N ILE A 7 7.08 -25.72 -13.37
CA ILE A 7 6.75 -24.47 -14.10
C ILE A 7 7.28 -23.28 -13.29
N HIS A 8 8.14 -22.50 -13.92
CA HIS A 8 8.58 -21.21 -13.43
C HIS A 8 7.72 -20.13 -14.05
N THR A 9 7.10 -19.32 -13.19
CA THR A 9 6.24 -18.23 -13.63
C THR A 9 7.01 -16.90 -13.70
N ALA A 10 6.38 -15.86 -14.22
CA ALA A 10 6.92 -14.50 -14.17
C ALA A 10 7.26 -14.01 -12.76
N TYR A 11 6.77 -14.68 -11.70
CA TYR A 11 7.12 -14.41 -10.31
C TYR A 11 8.47 -15.03 -9.88
N ASP A 12 9.07 -15.87 -10.73
CA ASP A 12 10.51 -16.17 -10.68
C ASP A 12 11.25 -15.00 -11.36
N LEU A 13 11.38 -13.91 -10.63
CA LEU A 13 11.71 -12.57 -11.13
C LEU A 13 12.94 -12.57 -12.06
N LEU A 14 12.72 -12.14 -13.30
CA LEU A 14 13.75 -12.08 -14.36
C LEU A 14 14.37 -13.43 -14.75
N ASN A 15 13.74 -14.55 -14.37
CA ASN A 15 14.14 -15.91 -14.79
C ASN A 15 13.10 -16.56 -15.70
N SER A 16 11.86 -16.10 -15.68
CA SER A 16 10.79 -16.61 -16.51
C SER A 16 9.95 -15.48 -17.10
N SER A 17 9.48 -15.66 -18.34
CA SER A 17 8.53 -14.76 -19.00
C SER A 17 7.09 -15.31 -19.00
N LEU A 18 6.87 -16.50 -18.45
CA LEU A 18 5.58 -17.19 -18.47
C LEU A 18 4.63 -16.59 -17.44
N LYS A 19 3.59 -15.89 -17.89
CA LYS A 19 2.53 -15.38 -17.01
C LYS A 19 1.66 -16.55 -16.53
N ILE A 20 1.17 -16.47 -15.30
CA ILE A 20 0.31 -17.51 -14.69
C ILE A 20 -0.94 -17.77 -15.56
N GLU A 21 -1.56 -16.70 -16.02
CA GLU A 21 -2.76 -16.77 -16.85
C GLU A 21 -2.49 -17.46 -18.19
N ASP A 22 -1.29 -17.28 -18.76
CA ASP A 22 -0.88 -17.92 -20.00
C ASP A 22 -0.58 -19.40 -19.80
N ALA A 23 0.10 -19.76 -18.69
CA ALA A 23 0.35 -21.17 -18.34
C ALA A 23 -0.97 -21.94 -18.18
N VAL A 24 -1.94 -21.37 -17.46
CA VAL A 24 -3.24 -21.99 -17.25
C VAL A 24 -4.04 -22.08 -18.57
N ARG A 25 -4.01 -21.04 -19.42
CA ARG A 25 -4.65 -21.07 -20.73
C ARG A 25 -4.07 -22.16 -21.64
N LEU A 26 -2.74 -22.31 -21.67
CA LEU A 26 -2.08 -23.37 -22.41
C LEU A 26 -2.47 -24.75 -21.89
N ALA A 27 -2.53 -24.92 -20.58
CA ALA A 27 -2.96 -26.15 -19.95
C ALA A 27 -4.39 -26.54 -20.35
N VAL A 28 -5.31 -25.57 -20.37
CA VAL A 28 -6.68 -25.79 -20.84
C VAL A 28 -6.71 -26.24 -22.30
N SER A 29 -5.92 -25.56 -23.17
CA SER A 29 -5.89 -25.88 -24.61
C SER A 29 -5.30 -27.25 -24.92
N GLU A 30 -4.39 -27.74 -24.06
CA GLU A 30 -3.73 -29.04 -24.20
C GLU A 30 -4.38 -30.16 -23.33
N ASN A 31 -5.54 -29.88 -22.71
CA ASN A 31 -6.25 -30.80 -21.82
C ASN A 31 -5.39 -31.32 -20.65
N VAL A 32 -4.54 -30.46 -20.10
CA VAL A 32 -3.73 -30.75 -18.91
C VAL A 32 -4.60 -30.68 -17.66
N GLU A 33 -4.53 -31.67 -16.80
CA GLU A 33 -5.38 -31.78 -15.63
C GLU A 33 -4.73 -31.19 -14.36
N ALA A 34 -3.38 -31.12 -14.31
CA ALA A 34 -2.66 -30.59 -13.15
C ALA A 34 -1.41 -29.79 -13.54
N LEU A 35 -1.19 -28.69 -12.87
CA LEU A 35 0.00 -27.82 -13.02
C LEU A 35 0.68 -27.62 -11.67
N ALA A 36 2.03 -27.64 -11.66
CA ALA A 36 2.82 -27.25 -10.50
C ALA A 36 3.51 -25.92 -10.74
N ILE A 37 3.32 -24.96 -9.82
CA ILE A 37 4.15 -23.76 -9.74
C ILE A 37 5.40 -24.08 -8.90
N THR A 38 6.58 -23.77 -9.44
CA THR A 38 7.87 -24.13 -8.81
C THR A 38 8.92 -23.02 -8.97
N ASP A 39 8.54 -21.77 -8.77
CA ASP A 39 9.45 -20.64 -8.82
C ASP A 39 10.65 -20.81 -7.87
N THR A 40 11.81 -20.29 -8.22
CA THR A 40 13.07 -20.53 -7.50
C THR A 40 13.13 -19.81 -6.16
N ASN A 41 13.18 -20.55 -5.06
CA ASN A 41 13.29 -20.06 -3.67
C ASN A 41 12.16 -19.16 -3.21
N VAL A 42 11.11 -18.92 -4.00
CA VAL A 42 10.03 -17.96 -3.70
C VAL A 42 8.65 -18.55 -3.98
N LEU A 43 7.64 -18.01 -3.31
CA LEU A 43 6.25 -18.45 -3.41
C LEU A 43 5.30 -17.29 -3.77
N TYR A 44 5.83 -16.27 -4.45
CA TYR A 44 5.11 -15.02 -4.77
C TYR A 44 3.82 -15.26 -5.55
N GLY A 45 3.83 -16.21 -6.48
CA GLY A 45 2.73 -16.46 -7.41
C GLY A 45 1.61 -17.35 -6.85
N PHE A 46 1.75 -18.00 -5.69
CA PHE A 46 0.85 -19.05 -5.20
C PHE A 46 -0.62 -18.66 -5.20
N PRO A 47 -1.05 -17.53 -4.59
CA PRO A 47 -2.48 -17.20 -4.55
C PRO A 47 -3.08 -16.99 -5.93
N LYS A 48 -2.39 -16.27 -6.82
CA LYS A 48 -2.86 -16.02 -8.19
C LYS A 48 -2.93 -17.30 -9.00
N PHE A 49 -1.92 -18.15 -8.84
CA PHE A 49 -1.87 -19.45 -9.51
C PHE A 49 -3.03 -20.36 -9.06
N TYR A 50 -3.27 -20.42 -7.75
CA TYR A 50 -4.39 -21.17 -7.20
C TYR A 50 -5.72 -20.70 -7.79
N ASP A 51 -5.99 -19.39 -7.74
CA ASP A 51 -7.22 -18.82 -8.26
C ASP A 51 -7.40 -19.11 -9.77
N ALA A 52 -6.35 -18.95 -10.55
CA ALA A 52 -6.38 -19.21 -11.99
C ALA A 52 -6.65 -20.68 -12.31
N CYS A 53 -6.02 -21.61 -11.60
CA CYS A 53 -6.23 -23.04 -11.76
C CYS A 53 -7.66 -23.45 -11.38
N ILE A 54 -8.14 -23.03 -10.21
CA ILE A 54 -9.50 -23.36 -9.74
C ILE A 54 -10.58 -22.82 -10.69
N ALA A 55 -10.43 -21.59 -11.16
CA ALA A 55 -11.35 -20.98 -12.12
C ALA A 55 -11.43 -21.72 -13.46
N ASN A 56 -10.43 -22.53 -13.81
CA ASN A 56 -10.35 -23.28 -15.06
C ASN A 56 -10.39 -24.80 -14.88
N ASN A 57 -10.77 -25.30 -13.69
CA ASN A 57 -10.84 -26.72 -13.34
C ASN A 57 -9.51 -27.47 -13.53
N ILE A 58 -8.38 -26.82 -13.31
CA ILE A 58 -7.05 -27.43 -13.29
C ILE A 58 -6.65 -27.65 -11.85
N LYS A 59 -6.06 -28.81 -11.55
CA LYS A 59 -5.52 -29.11 -10.23
C LYS A 59 -4.24 -28.32 -9.97
N PRO A 60 -4.21 -27.40 -8.98
CA PRO A 60 -2.99 -26.72 -8.61
C PRO A 60 -2.08 -27.63 -7.79
N ILE A 61 -0.79 -27.64 -8.06
CA ILE A 61 0.26 -28.27 -7.27
C ILE A 61 1.22 -27.18 -6.81
N PHE A 62 1.47 -27.10 -5.50
CA PHE A 62 2.38 -26.11 -4.92
C PHE A 62 3.76 -26.69 -4.71
N GLY A 63 4.76 -25.99 -5.16
CA GLY A 63 6.16 -26.39 -5.00
C GLY A 63 7.12 -25.22 -5.18
N MET A 64 8.37 -25.47 -5.09
CA MET A 64 9.44 -24.54 -5.45
C MET A 64 10.69 -25.29 -5.91
N THR A 65 11.51 -24.62 -6.70
CA THR A 65 12.85 -25.07 -7.06
C THR A 65 13.86 -24.51 -6.06
N ILE A 66 14.73 -25.35 -5.56
CA ILE A 66 15.83 -25.00 -4.65
C ILE A 66 17.13 -25.65 -5.13
N TYR A 67 18.25 -25.14 -4.63
CA TYR A 67 19.55 -25.71 -4.88
C TYR A 67 20.07 -26.37 -3.60
N VAL A 68 20.16 -27.72 -3.59
CA VAL A 68 20.58 -28.52 -2.43
C VAL A 68 22.07 -28.82 -2.49
N THR A 69 22.79 -28.59 -1.39
CA THR A 69 24.24 -28.75 -1.32
C THR A 69 24.69 -29.57 -0.12
N ASN A 70 25.80 -30.27 -0.29
CA ASN A 70 26.61 -30.86 0.79
C ASN A 70 27.89 -30.04 1.10
N GLY A 71 27.98 -28.81 0.55
CA GLY A 71 29.17 -27.96 0.68
C GLY A 71 30.20 -28.12 -0.43
N LEU A 72 30.18 -29.24 -1.16
CA LEU A 72 31.06 -29.52 -2.30
C LEU A 72 30.31 -29.47 -3.63
N ASN A 73 29.18 -30.15 -3.67
CA ASN A 73 28.32 -30.28 -4.85
C ASN A 73 26.96 -29.67 -4.58
N THR A 74 26.30 -29.21 -5.64
CA THR A 74 24.97 -28.59 -5.56
C THR A 74 24.06 -29.18 -6.63
N ILE A 75 22.83 -29.54 -6.25
CA ILE A 75 21.84 -30.15 -7.13
C ILE A 75 20.60 -29.28 -7.18
N GLU A 76 20.10 -28.98 -8.38
CA GLU A 76 18.77 -28.39 -8.57
C GLU A 76 17.69 -29.40 -8.17
N THR A 77 16.80 -28.99 -7.31
CA THR A 77 15.82 -29.88 -6.69
C THR A 77 14.45 -29.22 -6.69
N VAL A 78 13.44 -29.93 -7.19
CA VAL A 78 12.05 -29.51 -7.11
C VAL A 78 11.43 -30.16 -5.89
N VAL A 79 10.75 -29.35 -5.05
CA VAL A 79 10.01 -29.83 -3.88
C VAL A 79 8.55 -29.46 -4.05
N LEU A 80 7.64 -30.45 -3.87
CA LEU A 80 6.20 -30.29 -4.03
C LEU A 80 5.48 -30.63 -2.74
N ALA A 81 4.47 -29.85 -2.35
CA ALA A 81 3.65 -30.13 -1.18
C ALA A 81 2.67 -31.27 -1.42
N LYS A 82 2.62 -32.27 -0.54
CA LYS A 82 1.64 -33.35 -0.58
C LYS A 82 0.27 -32.85 -0.12
N ASP A 83 0.25 -32.10 0.94
CA ASP A 83 -0.96 -31.60 1.61
C ASP A 83 -0.72 -30.21 2.23
N ASN A 84 -1.63 -29.76 3.07
CA ASN A 84 -1.53 -28.47 3.74
C ASN A 84 -0.38 -28.40 4.77
N ASN A 85 0.12 -29.53 5.28
CA ASN A 85 1.33 -29.54 6.10
C ASN A 85 2.56 -29.30 5.22
N GLY A 86 2.62 -29.97 4.07
CA GLY A 86 3.66 -29.71 3.06
C GLY A 86 3.64 -28.27 2.55
N LEU A 87 2.45 -27.66 2.42
CA LEU A 87 2.32 -26.26 2.05
C LEU A 87 2.93 -25.34 3.12
N LYS A 88 2.68 -25.61 4.40
CA LYS A 88 3.32 -24.88 5.51
C LYS A 88 4.84 -25.09 5.54
N ASP A 89 5.28 -26.29 5.26
CA ASP A 89 6.70 -26.60 5.16
C ASP A 89 7.38 -25.80 4.03
N LEU A 90 6.72 -25.63 2.88
CA LEU A 90 7.17 -24.73 1.81
C LEU A 90 7.26 -23.28 2.28
N TYR A 91 6.24 -22.76 3.03
CA TYR A 91 6.30 -21.40 3.57
C TYR A 91 7.50 -21.22 4.50
N GLN A 92 7.74 -22.16 5.39
CA GLN A 92 8.87 -22.11 6.33
C GLN A 92 10.21 -22.23 5.64
N LEU A 93 10.35 -23.15 4.68
CA LEU A 93 11.57 -23.37 3.93
C LEU A 93 11.92 -22.15 3.07
N SER A 94 10.96 -21.63 2.29
CA SER A 94 11.14 -20.40 1.50
C SER A 94 11.47 -19.21 2.40
N SER A 95 10.80 -19.08 3.55
CA SER A 95 11.08 -18.00 4.51
C SER A 95 12.50 -18.11 5.04
N LYS A 96 12.97 -19.29 5.46
CA LYS A 96 14.34 -19.49 5.95
C LYS A 96 15.37 -19.11 4.89
N ILE A 97 15.15 -19.53 3.63
CA ILE A 97 16.02 -19.21 2.50
C ILE A 97 16.10 -17.69 2.30
N LYS A 98 14.95 -17.03 2.20
CA LYS A 98 14.89 -15.59 1.85
C LYS A 98 15.28 -14.67 3.00
N MET A 99 14.97 -15.02 4.24
CA MET A 99 15.34 -14.23 5.43
C MET A 99 16.86 -14.26 5.66
N ASN A 100 17.50 -15.40 5.41
CA ASN A 100 18.95 -15.58 5.60
C ASN A 100 19.75 -15.33 4.32
N SER A 101 19.10 -14.91 3.21
CA SER A 101 19.75 -14.69 1.92
C SER A 101 20.58 -15.90 1.47
N MET A 102 20.04 -17.12 1.66
CA MET A 102 20.71 -18.36 1.30
C MET A 102 20.63 -18.56 -0.21
N GLU A 103 21.76 -18.85 -0.84
CA GLU A 103 21.80 -19.26 -2.25
C GLU A 103 21.47 -20.74 -2.38
N ASN A 104 22.00 -21.56 -1.46
CA ASN A 104 21.85 -23.01 -1.45
C ASN A 104 21.29 -23.47 -0.11
N VAL A 105 20.58 -24.58 -0.13
CA VAL A 105 19.98 -25.24 1.03
C VAL A 105 20.85 -26.47 1.38
N SER A 106 21.26 -26.62 2.64
CA SER A 106 21.93 -27.86 3.03
C SER A 106 20.94 -29.03 3.01
N PHE A 107 21.45 -30.24 2.75
CA PHE A 107 20.58 -31.42 2.74
C PHE A 107 19.98 -31.71 4.11
N GLU A 108 20.67 -31.38 5.22
CA GLU A 108 20.12 -31.50 6.57
C GLU A 108 18.91 -30.58 6.79
N LEU A 109 18.96 -29.36 6.22
CA LEU A 109 17.83 -28.44 6.28
C LEU A 109 16.64 -28.96 5.48
N LEU A 110 16.85 -29.47 4.26
CA LEU A 110 15.79 -30.08 3.47
C LEU A 110 15.18 -31.30 4.17
N GLN A 111 16.02 -32.14 4.81
CA GLN A 111 15.59 -33.34 5.52
C GLN A 111 14.58 -33.01 6.65
N GLN A 112 14.70 -31.84 7.30
CA GLN A 112 13.75 -31.42 8.33
C GLN A 112 12.32 -31.23 7.80
N PHE A 113 12.15 -30.97 6.51
CA PHE A 113 10.87 -30.71 5.86
C PHE A 113 10.42 -31.85 4.94
N SER A 114 11.25 -32.90 4.75
CA SER A 114 11.01 -33.92 3.73
C SER A 114 9.73 -34.72 3.92
N SER A 115 9.30 -34.94 5.16
CA SER A 115 8.17 -35.85 5.48
C SER A 115 6.85 -35.51 4.77
N ASN A 116 6.57 -34.23 4.53
CA ASN A 116 5.34 -33.75 3.89
C ASN A 116 5.57 -33.25 2.45
N LEU A 117 6.79 -33.40 1.94
CA LEU A 117 7.18 -32.97 0.59
C LEU A 117 7.48 -34.17 -0.31
N ILE A 118 7.27 -33.98 -1.60
CA ILE A 118 7.83 -34.81 -2.67
C ILE A 118 9.11 -34.13 -3.13
N ILE A 119 10.19 -34.88 -3.25
CA ILE A 119 11.52 -34.35 -3.61
C ILE A 119 11.92 -34.93 -4.96
N ILE A 120 12.24 -34.08 -5.93
CA ILE A 120 12.69 -34.49 -7.27
C ILE A 120 14.04 -33.85 -7.52
N PHE A 121 15.10 -34.66 -7.48
CA PHE A 121 16.45 -34.20 -7.82
C PHE A 121 16.65 -34.18 -9.33
N LYS A 122 17.24 -33.11 -9.85
CA LYS A 122 17.42 -32.91 -11.31
C LYS A 122 18.88 -33.05 -11.71
N ASN A 123 19.09 -33.62 -12.87
CA ASN A 123 20.42 -33.75 -13.48
C ASN A 123 21.49 -34.35 -12.54
N VAL A 124 21.09 -35.37 -11.80
CA VAL A 124 22.00 -36.06 -10.85
C VAL A 124 23.10 -36.80 -11.61
N ALA A 125 24.35 -36.44 -11.37
CA ALA A 125 25.56 -37.15 -11.84
C ALA A 125 26.15 -38.05 -10.73
N ASP A 126 27.16 -38.85 -11.04
CA ASP A 126 27.78 -39.74 -10.06
C ASP A 126 28.33 -39.00 -8.83
N GLU A 127 28.83 -37.80 -9.00
CA GLU A 127 29.35 -36.93 -7.93
C GLU A 127 28.29 -36.42 -6.95
N HIS A 128 27.01 -36.55 -7.29
CA HIS A 128 25.86 -36.10 -6.47
C HIS A 128 25.26 -37.23 -5.64
N ARG A 129 25.73 -38.48 -5.81
CA ARG A 129 25.13 -39.67 -5.17
C ARG A 129 25.02 -39.56 -3.65
N ASP A 130 26.03 -39.00 -3.01
CA ASP A 130 26.08 -38.83 -1.56
C ASP A 130 24.90 -37.96 -1.04
N ILE A 131 24.49 -36.90 -1.77
CA ILE A 131 23.35 -36.05 -1.40
C ILE A 131 22.05 -36.86 -1.55
N VAL A 132 21.89 -37.54 -2.67
CA VAL A 132 20.65 -38.26 -3.01
C VAL A 132 20.43 -39.47 -2.08
N GLN A 133 21.51 -40.20 -1.71
CA GLN A 133 21.45 -41.36 -0.83
C GLN A 133 20.95 -41.05 0.59
N VAL A 134 21.11 -39.83 1.05
CA VAL A 134 20.51 -39.38 2.34
C VAL A 134 18.99 -39.51 2.34
N PHE A 135 18.37 -39.46 1.16
CA PHE A 135 16.92 -39.53 0.98
C PHE A 135 16.43 -40.89 0.42
N ASP A 136 17.29 -41.95 0.38
CA ASP A 136 16.90 -43.24 -0.17
C ASP A 136 15.76 -43.92 0.62
N SER A 137 15.69 -43.68 1.92
CA SER A 137 14.62 -44.16 2.79
C SER A 137 13.34 -43.34 2.71
N HIS A 138 13.34 -42.20 2.01
CA HIS A 138 12.18 -41.35 1.85
C HIS A 138 11.36 -41.77 0.61
N GLU A 139 10.20 -42.36 0.81
CA GLU A 139 9.35 -42.99 -0.22
C GLU A 139 8.97 -42.03 -1.37
N ASP A 140 8.94 -40.72 -1.11
CA ASP A 140 8.53 -39.67 -2.05
C ASP A 140 9.75 -38.94 -2.65
N THR A 141 10.89 -39.61 -2.76
CA THR A 141 12.08 -39.12 -3.47
C THR A 141 12.12 -39.68 -4.87
N TYR A 142 12.43 -38.82 -5.84
CA TYR A 142 12.48 -39.12 -7.26
C TYR A 142 13.72 -38.48 -7.90
N LEU A 143 14.12 -39.03 -9.03
CA LEU A 143 15.11 -38.46 -9.93
C LEU A 143 14.44 -38.03 -11.23
N ASP A 144 14.91 -36.93 -11.81
CA ASP A 144 14.45 -36.58 -13.16
C ASP A 144 14.94 -37.62 -14.20
N HIS A 145 14.39 -37.59 -15.39
CA HIS A 145 14.64 -38.51 -16.49
C HIS A 145 16.07 -38.41 -17.05
N GLN A 146 16.81 -37.36 -16.77
CA GLN A 146 18.18 -37.12 -17.22
C GLN A 146 19.22 -37.57 -16.19
N SER A 147 18.82 -37.90 -14.99
CA SER A 147 19.68 -38.32 -13.89
C SER A 147 20.23 -39.72 -14.07
N VAL A 148 21.43 -39.98 -13.50
CA VAL A 148 21.97 -41.34 -13.40
C VAL A 148 21.10 -42.21 -12.50
N LEU A 149 21.10 -43.51 -12.76
CA LEU A 149 20.37 -44.48 -11.95
C LEU A 149 20.95 -44.57 -10.52
N VAL A 150 20.09 -44.39 -9.52
CA VAL A 150 20.41 -44.62 -8.12
C VAL A 150 19.49 -45.74 -7.61
N GLN A 151 20.05 -46.74 -7.00
CA GLN A 151 19.29 -47.89 -6.54
C GLN A 151 18.21 -47.50 -5.51
N GLY A 152 17.02 -47.99 -5.73
CA GLY A 152 15.88 -47.73 -4.82
C GLY A 152 15.08 -46.47 -5.12
N ILE A 153 15.55 -45.54 -5.95
CA ILE A 153 14.87 -44.28 -6.26
C ILE A 153 14.30 -44.33 -7.68
N LYS A 154 13.02 -43.93 -7.80
CA LYS A 154 12.29 -43.94 -9.08
C LYS A 154 12.62 -42.70 -9.91
N HIS A 155 12.56 -42.85 -11.21
CA HIS A 155 12.68 -41.75 -12.15
C HIS A 155 11.32 -41.21 -12.52
N VAL A 156 11.21 -39.87 -12.75
CA VAL A 156 10.05 -39.19 -13.22
C VAL A 156 10.41 -38.26 -14.39
N TRP A 157 9.51 -38.13 -15.35
CA TRP A 157 9.69 -37.13 -16.39
C TRP A 157 9.27 -35.80 -15.88
N ILE A 158 10.14 -34.82 -15.92
CA ILE A 158 9.85 -33.41 -15.67
C ILE A 158 10.52 -32.56 -16.71
N GLN A 159 9.89 -31.46 -17.03
CA GLN A 159 10.40 -30.46 -17.95
C GLN A 159 10.41 -29.10 -17.25
N ASN A 160 11.46 -28.33 -17.48
CA ASN A 160 11.55 -26.95 -17.07
C ASN A 160 10.70 -26.09 -18.01
N VAL A 161 9.73 -25.34 -17.51
CA VAL A 161 8.89 -24.46 -18.33
C VAL A 161 9.04 -23.03 -17.85
N CYS A 162 9.58 -22.14 -18.70
CA CYS A 162 9.85 -20.74 -18.38
C CYS A 162 9.23 -19.73 -19.38
N TYR A 163 8.76 -20.21 -20.54
CA TYR A 163 8.11 -19.38 -21.57
C TYR A 163 7.06 -20.17 -22.34
N GLN A 164 6.22 -19.46 -23.14
CA GLN A 164 5.04 -20.06 -23.76
C GLN A 164 5.39 -20.98 -24.94
N THR A 165 6.14 -20.46 -25.92
CA THR A 165 6.46 -21.13 -27.19
C THR A 165 7.94 -21.04 -27.51
N ARG A 166 8.44 -21.89 -28.39
CA ARG A 166 9.85 -21.87 -28.87
C ARG A 166 10.29 -20.47 -29.35
N GLN A 167 9.36 -19.71 -29.93
CA GLN A 167 9.63 -18.36 -30.43
C GLN A 167 9.82 -17.31 -29.32
N ASP A 168 9.56 -17.68 -28.06
CA ASP A 168 9.71 -16.82 -26.90
C ASP A 168 11.02 -17.04 -26.15
N ALA A 169 11.90 -17.91 -26.64
CA ALA A 169 13.21 -18.18 -26.04
C ALA A 169 14.06 -16.91 -25.86
N ASP A 170 13.96 -15.95 -26.79
CA ASP A 170 14.62 -14.65 -26.76
C ASP A 170 14.27 -13.83 -25.52
N THR A 171 13.09 -14.07 -24.91
CA THR A 171 12.67 -13.39 -23.68
C THR A 171 13.53 -13.74 -22.48
N ILE A 172 13.99 -14.99 -22.37
CA ILE A 172 14.83 -15.44 -21.26
C ILE A 172 16.21 -14.77 -21.34
N SER A 173 16.81 -14.74 -22.52
CA SER A 173 18.08 -14.04 -22.75
C SER A 173 17.94 -12.53 -22.45
N ALA A 174 16.81 -11.92 -22.83
CA ALA A 174 16.54 -10.52 -22.53
C ALA A 174 16.35 -10.27 -21.01
N LEU A 175 15.62 -11.14 -20.31
CA LEU A 175 15.43 -11.05 -18.85
C LEU A 175 16.76 -11.22 -18.11
N ALA A 176 17.59 -12.20 -18.52
CA ALA A 176 18.92 -12.40 -17.96
C ALA A 176 19.81 -11.17 -18.18
N ALA A 177 19.82 -10.60 -19.39
CA ALA A 177 20.58 -9.39 -19.68
C ALA A 177 20.10 -8.18 -18.84
N ILE A 178 18.78 -8.04 -18.58
CA ILE A 178 18.22 -7.00 -17.70
C ILE A 178 18.66 -7.25 -16.25
N ARG A 179 18.61 -8.51 -15.78
CA ARG A 179 19.00 -8.90 -14.42
C ARG A 179 20.47 -8.59 -14.15
N ASP A 180 21.34 -9.01 -15.07
CA ASP A 180 22.79 -8.94 -14.93
C ASP A 180 23.37 -7.61 -15.44
N ASN A 181 22.51 -6.70 -15.92
CA ASN A 181 22.86 -5.40 -16.51
C ASN A 181 23.92 -5.51 -17.62
N THR A 182 23.79 -6.53 -18.46
CA THR A 182 24.66 -6.83 -19.60
C THR A 182 24.00 -6.46 -20.92
N LYS A 183 24.72 -6.56 -22.02
CA LYS A 183 24.16 -6.43 -23.36
C LYS A 183 23.68 -7.78 -23.86
N LEU A 184 22.57 -7.76 -24.58
CA LEU A 184 22.03 -8.94 -25.25
C LEU A 184 22.98 -9.38 -26.38
N ASP A 185 23.37 -10.63 -26.38
CA ASP A 185 24.11 -11.23 -27.51
C ASP A 185 23.16 -11.56 -28.64
N LEU A 186 23.08 -10.65 -29.63
CA LEU A 186 22.15 -10.74 -30.76
C LEU A 186 22.45 -11.94 -31.69
N ILE A 187 23.52 -12.67 -31.48
CA ILE A 187 23.91 -13.84 -32.32
C ILE A 187 23.36 -15.14 -31.69
N HIS A 188 23.42 -15.26 -30.37
CA HIS A 188 23.06 -16.49 -29.64
C HIS A 188 21.72 -16.45 -28.92
N ASP A 189 21.02 -15.32 -28.95
CA ASP A 189 19.78 -15.12 -28.21
C ASP A 189 18.53 -15.80 -28.80
N GLN A 190 18.66 -16.54 -29.87
CA GLN A 190 17.59 -17.31 -30.52
C GLN A 190 17.71 -18.83 -30.26
N GLU A 191 18.66 -19.26 -29.44
CA GLU A 191 18.75 -20.66 -29.06
C GLU A 191 17.51 -21.04 -28.21
N ASP A 192 16.82 -22.07 -28.64
CA ASP A 192 15.73 -22.67 -27.87
C ASP A 192 16.34 -23.49 -26.73
N PHE A 193 16.19 -23.02 -25.50
CA PHE A 193 16.65 -23.73 -24.31
C PHE A 193 15.77 -24.94 -23.94
N GLY A 194 14.79 -25.30 -24.78
CA GLY A 194 13.87 -26.41 -24.53
C GLY A 194 12.93 -26.19 -23.33
N ALA A 195 12.80 -24.93 -22.85
CA ALA A 195 12.03 -24.59 -21.65
C ALA A 195 10.68 -23.94 -21.99
N HIS A 196 10.14 -24.20 -23.18
CA HIS A 196 8.78 -23.77 -23.55
C HIS A 196 7.73 -24.78 -23.03
N PHE A 197 6.48 -24.34 -22.98
CA PHE A 197 5.36 -25.22 -22.65
C PHE A 197 5.14 -26.19 -23.81
N LEU A 198 5.50 -27.48 -23.62
CA LEU A 198 5.36 -28.51 -24.65
C LEU A 198 3.87 -28.83 -24.88
N THR A 199 3.49 -28.95 -26.13
CA THR A 199 2.17 -29.49 -26.51
C THR A 199 2.13 -31.01 -26.36
N GLU A 200 0.93 -31.59 -26.23
CA GLU A 200 0.77 -33.05 -26.19
C GLU A 200 1.40 -33.74 -27.39
N LYS A 201 1.34 -33.09 -28.56
CA LYS A 201 1.96 -33.59 -29.80
C LYS A 201 3.48 -33.64 -29.70
N GLU A 202 4.11 -32.60 -29.11
CA GLU A 202 5.58 -32.58 -28.93
C GLU A 202 6.02 -33.61 -27.92
N ILE A 203 5.29 -33.78 -26.80
CA ILE A 203 5.58 -34.82 -25.80
C ILE A 203 5.52 -36.22 -26.42
N LYS A 204 4.55 -36.53 -27.28
CA LYS A 204 4.43 -37.79 -27.97
C LYS A 204 5.58 -38.06 -28.98
N GLN A 205 6.27 -37.03 -29.42
CA GLN A 205 7.45 -37.16 -30.30
C GLN A 205 8.75 -37.37 -29.52
N LEU A 206 8.75 -37.14 -28.21
CA LEU A 206 9.90 -37.45 -27.35
C LEU A 206 9.91 -38.92 -27.01
N ASP A 207 11.07 -39.58 -27.09
CA ASP A 207 11.26 -40.98 -26.70
C ASP A 207 11.39 -41.12 -25.17
N ILE A 208 10.25 -40.87 -24.50
CA ILE A 208 10.17 -40.87 -23.05
C ILE A 208 9.75 -42.25 -22.56
N ASN A 209 10.45 -42.80 -21.57
CA ASN A 209 10.07 -44.04 -20.91
C ASN A 209 8.67 -43.90 -20.30
N GLN A 210 7.77 -44.80 -20.67
CA GLN A 210 6.36 -44.81 -20.21
C GLN A 210 6.26 -44.91 -18.69
N GLU A 211 7.21 -45.58 -18.03
CA GLU A 211 7.26 -45.65 -16.57
C GLU A 211 7.47 -44.27 -15.93
N TYR A 212 8.33 -43.42 -16.51
CA TYR A 212 8.60 -42.06 -16.01
C TYR A 212 7.35 -41.15 -16.14
N LEU A 213 6.56 -41.30 -17.22
CA LEU A 213 5.30 -40.60 -17.39
C LEU A 213 4.24 -41.09 -16.37
N THR A 214 4.23 -42.40 -16.06
CA THR A 214 3.33 -42.94 -15.02
C THR A 214 3.63 -42.32 -13.64
N GLN A 215 4.92 -42.07 -13.33
CA GLN A 215 5.28 -41.46 -12.06
C GLN A 215 4.80 -39.99 -11.98
N VAL A 216 4.66 -39.26 -13.09
CA VAL A 216 4.06 -37.91 -13.11
C VAL A 216 2.63 -37.96 -12.58
N ASP A 217 1.81 -38.93 -13.05
CA ASP A 217 0.45 -39.09 -12.58
C ASP A 217 0.37 -39.47 -11.09
N VAL A 218 1.25 -40.37 -10.65
CA VAL A 218 1.34 -40.76 -9.22
C VAL A 218 1.65 -39.54 -8.35
N ILE A 219 2.61 -38.73 -8.73
CA ILE A 219 2.99 -37.53 -8.01
C ILE A 219 1.83 -36.53 -8.00
N ALA A 220 1.22 -36.25 -9.15
CA ALA A 220 0.09 -35.36 -9.26
C ALA A 220 -1.10 -35.78 -8.37
N GLN A 221 -1.35 -37.09 -8.22
CA GLN A 221 -2.38 -37.60 -7.32
C GLN A 221 -2.06 -37.43 -5.84
N LYS A 222 -0.79 -37.51 -5.45
CA LYS A 222 -0.33 -37.32 -4.07
C LYS A 222 -0.40 -35.85 -3.60
N CYS A 223 -0.34 -34.91 -4.51
CA CYS A 223 -0.36 -33.48 -4.18
C CYS A 223 -1.83 -32.98 -4.05
N ASN A 224 -2.26 -32.64 -2.83
CA ASN A 224 -3.65 -32.24 -2.53
C ASN A 224 -3.70 -31.04 -1.57
N ALA A 225 -2.73 -30.14 -1.64
CA ALA A 225 -2.70 -28.92 -0.84
C ALA A 225 -3.66 -27.87 -1.40
N GLU A 226 -4.31 -27.11 -0.53
CA GLU A 226 -5.27 -26.06 -0.86
C GLU A 226 -4.98 -24.78 -0.07
N LEU A 227 -5.13 -23.61 -0.71
CA LEU A 227 -5.09 -22.34 -0.01
C LEU A 227 -6.41 -22.09 0.72
N LYS A 228 -6.31 -21.75 2.01
CA LYS A 228 -7.47 -21.40 2.83
C LYS A 228 -7.59 -19.89 2.91
N TYR A 229 -8.70 -19.37 2.38
CA TYR A 229 -9.04 -17.95 2.46
C TYR A 229 -10.00 -17.65 3.62
N HIS A 230 -10.10 -16.37 3.99
CA HIS A 230 -11.04 -15.85 4.98
C HIS A 230 -10.96 -16.53 6.36
N GLN A 231 -9.75 -16.90 6.77
CA GLN A 231 -9.51 -17.39 8.12
C GLN A 231 -9.62 -16.23 9.12
N SER A 232 -10.00 -16.52 10.36
CA SER A 232 -9.96 -15.53 11.43
C SER A 232 -8.58 -15.56 12.09
N LEU A 233 -7.67 -14.72 11.61
CA LEU A 233 -6.28 -14.65 12.06
C LEU A 233 -5.99 -13.34 12.82
N LEU A 234 -6.98 -12.87 13.61
CA LEU A 234 -6.81 -11.67 14.44
C LEU A 234 -5.94 -12.01 15.66
N PRO A 235 -4.88 -11.23 15.92
CA PRO A 235 -4.09 -11.40 17.14
C PRO A 235 -4.90 -11.04 18.38
N GLN A 236 -4.61 -11.68 19.50
CA GLN A 236 -5.26 -11.41 20.77
C GLN A 236 -4.49 -10.34 21.55
N TYR A 237 -5.20 -9.39 22.10
CA TYR A 237 -4.60 -8.37 22.97
C TYR A 237 -4.41 -8.91 24.39
N GLN A 238 -3.19 -8.90 24.90
CA GLN A 238 -2.92 -9.28 26.28
C GLN A 238 -3.38 -8.19 27.24
N THR A 239 -4.50 -8.44 27.88
CA THR A 239 -5.09 -7.51 28.85
C THR A 239 -4.38 -7.56 30.22
N PRO A 240 -4.29 -6.44 30.95
CA PRO A 240 -3.88 -6.49 32.34
C PRO A 240 -4.82 -7.37 33.17
N ASN A 241 -4.24 -8.22 34.04
CA ASN A 241 -4.96 -9.12 34.97
C ASN A 241 -5.78 -10.23 34.28
N ASP A 242 -5.43 -10.63 33.05
CA ASP A 242 -6.05 -11.74 32.30
C ASP A 242 -7.59 -11.64 32.16
N GLU A 243 -8.13 -10.42 32.24
CA GLU A 243 -9.54 -10.22 31.94
C GLU A 243 -9.81 -10.31 30.41
N SER A 244 -11.03 -10.69 30.01
CA SER A 244 -11.34 -10.75 28.58
C SER A 244 -11.25 -9.36 27.92
N ALA A 245 -10.75 -9.32 26.67
CA ALA A 245 -10.63 -8.07 25.89
C ALA A 245 -11.94 -7.27 25.87
N LYS A 246 -13.07 -7.96 25.76
CA LYS A 246 -14.42 -7.37 25.82
C LYS A 246 -14.69 -6.62 27.12
N LYS A 247 -14.40 -7.21 28.28
CA LYS A 247 -14.59 -6.54 29.60
C LYS A 247 -13.62 -5.39 29.76
N TYR A 248 -12.37 -5.60 29.39
CA TYR A 248 -11.33 -4.58 29.47
C TYR A 248 -11.67 -3.35 28.63
N LEU A 249 -12.06 -3.57 27.36
CA LEU A 249 -12.49 -2.52 26.45
C LEU A 249 -13.61 -1.66 27.06
N TRP A 250 -14.68 -2.31 27.56
CA TRP A 250 -15.80 -1.57 28.17
C TRP A 250 -15.37 -0.73 29.36
N ARG A 251 -14.57 -1.30 30.24
CA ARG A 251 -14.04 -0.61 31.42
C ARG A 251 -13.21 0.62 31.07
N VAL A 252 -12.35 0.50 30.07
CA VAL A 252 -11.54 1.62 29.56
C VAL A 252 -12.46 2.69 28.98
N LEU A 253 -13.39 2.34 28.12
CA LEU A 253 -14.28 3.27 27.44
C LEU A 253 -15.15 4.06 28.43
N VAL A 254 -15.78 3.40 29.40
CA VAL A 254 -16.60 4.08 30.41
C VAL A 254 -15.74 4.99 31.30
N THR A 255 -14.50 4.56 31.60
CA THR A 255 -13.57 5.38 32.39
C THR A 255 -13.17 6.65 31.64
N GLN A 256 -12.90 6.56 30.35
CA GLN A 256 -12.58 7.72 29.52
C GLN A 256 -13.81 8.63 29.32
N LEU A 257 -14.99 8.06 29.08
CA LEU A 257 -16.22 8.85 28.93
C LEU A 257 -16.51 9.69 30.16
N LYS A 258 -16.29 9.14 31.36
CA LYS A 258 -16.48 9.89 32.63
C LYS A 258 -15.50 11.04 32.84
N LYS A 259 -14.33 11.03 32.17
CA LYS A 259 -13.34 12.11 32.25
C LYS A 259 -13.69 13.28 31.31
N LEU A 260 -14.55 13.06 30.33
CA LEU A 260 -14.95 14.08 29.39
C LEU A 260 -16.15 14.87 30.00
N GLU A 261 -16.06 16.20 30.04
CA GLU A 261 -17.15 17.10 30.43
C GLU A 261 -18.17 17.26 29.28
N LEU A 262 -18.80 16.15 28.88
CA LEU A 262 -19.75 16.08 27.76
C LEU A 262 -21.13 15.69 28.26
N ASN A 263 -22.17 15.85 27.41
CA ASN A 263 -23.50 15.35 27.69
C ASN A 263 -23.49 13.82 27.78
N TYR A 264 -23.30 13.31 29.00
CA TYR A 264 -23.01 11.91 29.31
C TYR A 264 -24.05 10.95 28.70
N ASP A 265 -25.33 11.30 28.72
CA ASP A 265 -26.37 10.38 28.25
C ASP A 265 -26.34 10.16 26.73
N VAL A 266 -26.15 11.22 25.95
CA VAL A 266 -26.05 11.14 24.48
C VAL A 266 -24.82 10.31 24.07
N TYR A 267 -23.69 10.57 24.72
CA TYR A 267 -22.46 9.84 24.43
C TYR A 267 -22.51 8.38 24.90
N LEU A 268 -23.15 8.11 26.03
CA LEU A 268 -23.31 6.75 26.55
C LEU A 268 -24.21 5.90 25.65
N GLU A 269 -25.27 6.46 25.10
CA GLU A 269 -26.16 5.75 24.16
C GLU A 269 -25.40 5.35 22.89
N ARG A 270 -24.70 6.30 22.29
CA ARG A 270 -23.84 6.05 21.13
C ARG A 270 -22.74 5.03 21.44
N LEU A 271 -22.10 5.13 22.60
CA LEU A 271 -21.06 4.19 23.04
C LEU A 271 -21.60 2.76 23.17
N LYS A 272 -22.76 2.57 23.78
CA LYS A 272 -23.40 1.26 23.91
C LYS A 272 -23.67 0.63 22.55
N TYR A 273 -24.15 1.44 21.62
CA TYR A 273 -24.41 0.98 20.26
C TYR A 273 -23.11 0.50 19.56
N GLU A 274 -22.09 1.38 19.49
CA GLU A 274 -20.82 1.05 18.84
C GLU A 274 -20.13 -0.15 19.49
N TYR A 275 -20.08 -0.19 20.82
CA TYR A 275 -19.50 -1.30 21.57
C TYR A 275 -20.20 -2.64 21.25
N LYS A 276 -21.53 -2.65 21.19
CA LYS A 276 -22.30 -3.84 20.80
C LYS A 276 -21.93 -4.32 19.39
N VAL A 277 -21.83 -3.41 18.43
CA VAL A 277 -21.44 -3.76 17.05
C VAL A 277 -20.03 -4.32 17.02
N ILE A 278 -19.04 -3.64 17.62
CA ILE A 278 -17.64 -4.06 17.65
C ILE A 278 -17.49 -5.44 18.26
N THR A 279 -18.14 -5.68 19.42
CA THR A 279 -18.02 -6.96 20.12
C THR A 279 -18.81 -8.10 19.49
N ASN A 280 -19.91 -7.82 18.79
CA ASN A 280 -20.61 -8.83 18.01
C ASN A 280 -19.83 -9.25 16.75
N MET A 281 -18.99 -8.38 16.22
CA MET A 281 -18.12 -8.66 15.09
C MET A 281 -16.75 -9.23 15.52
N GLY A 282 -16.44 -9.29 16.83
CA GLY A 282 -15.19 -9.85 17.37
C GLY A 282 -13.95 -8.96 17.13
N PHE A 283 -14.09 -7.62 17.12
CA PHE A 283 -13.01 -6.70 16.84
C PHE A 283 -12.46 -5.98 18.07
N GLU A 284 -12.83 -6.39 19.28
CA GLU A 284 -12.34 -5.78 20.52
C GLU A 284 -10.82 -5.77 20.63
N ASP A 285 -10.16 -6.89 20.29
CA ASP A 285 -8.71 -7.01 20.31
C ASP A 285 -8.04 -6.04 19.34
N TYR A 286 -8.61 -5.90 18.12
CA TYR A 286 -8.12 -4.97 17.12
C TYR A 286 -8.09 -3.52 17.62
N PHE A 287 -9.18 -3.04 18.22
CA PHE A 287 -9.25 -1.69 18.77
C PHE A 287 -8.25 -1.48 19.91
N LEU A 288 -8.06 -2.48 20.76
CA LEU A 288 -7.10 -2.42 21.87
C LEU A 288 -5.66 -2.39 21.37
N ILE A 289 -5.31 -3.20 20.37
CA ILE A 289 -4.00 -3.19 19.73
C ILE A 289 -3.70 -1.82 19.12
N VAL A 290 -4.62 -1.28 18.33
CA VAL A 290 -4.44 0.04 17.71
C VAL A 290 -4.32 1.15 18.76
N SER A 291 -5.13 1.11 19.81
CA SER A 291 -5.06 2.07 20.92
C SER A 291 -3.71 2.04 21.62
N ASP A 292 -3.17 0.85 21.87
CA ASP A 292 -1.86 0.65 22.51
C ASP A 292 -0.72 1.25 21.65
N LEU A 293 -0.74 1.00 20.34
CA LEU A 293 0.26 1.55 19.42
C LEU A 293 0.28 3.07 19.42
N ILE A 294 -0.91 3.68 19.40
CA ILE A 294 -1.06 5.14 19.42
C ILE A 294 -0.67 5.71 20.79
N HIS A 295 -1.00 5.03 21.87
CA HIS A 295 -0.58 5.43 23.20
C HIS A 295 0.95 5.41 23.34
N TYR A 296 1.60 4.33 22.88
CA TYR A 296 3.06 4.28 22.82
C TYR A 296 3.64 5.45 22.02
N ALA A 297 3.12 5.72 20.82
CA ALA A 297 3.60 6.81 20.00
C ALA A 297 3.52 8.16 20.74
N LYS A 298 2.36 8.48 21.29
CA LYS A 298 2.12 9.75 22.02
C LYS A 298 2.98 9.90 23.26
N THR A 299 3.26 8.80 23.99
CA THR A 299 4.08 8.82 25.20
C THR A 299 5.58 8.84 24.91
N ASN A 300 6.00 8.44 23.70
CA ASN A 300 7.39 8.42 23.27
C ASN A 300 7.72 9.53 22.25
N ASP A 301 7.02 10.65 22.33
CA ASP A 301 7.29 11.85 21.53
C ASP A 301 7.23 11.59 20.01
N VAL A 302 6.29 10.75 19.58
CA VAL A 302 5.95 10.54 18.16
C VAL A 302 4.59 11.15 17.89
N MET A 303 4.56 12.15 17.00
CA MET A 303 3.31 12.83 16.69
C MET A 303 2.38 11.95 15.86
N VAL A 304 1.11 11.89 16.28
CA VAL A 304 0.04 11.15 15.63
C VAL A 304 -1.01 12.11 15.08
N GLY A 305 -1.52 11.83 13.89
CA GLY A 305 -2.57 12.61 13.25
C GLY A 305 -3.91 12.52 13.99
N PRO A 306 -4.84 13.43 13.70
CA PRO A 306 -6.15 13.49 14.38
C PRO A 306 -7.09 12.35 14.01
N GLY A 307 -6.74 11.55 13.04
CA GLY A 307 -7.51 10.46 12.45
C GLY A 307 -7.45 10.52 10.93
N ARG A 308 -7.79 9.41 10.30
CA ARG A 308 -7.78 9.26 8.84
C ARG A 308 -8.92 8.33 8.39
N GLY A 309 -9.40 8.54 7.17
CA GLY A 309 -10.42 7.67 6.60
C GLY A 309 -11.74 7.77 7.36
N SER A 310 -12.36 6.63 7.59
CA SER A 310 -13.65 6.53 8.26
C SER A 310 -13.57 6.32 9.77
N SER A 311 -12.41 5.97 10.32
CA SER A 311 -12.24 5.68 11.75
C SER A 311 -12.60 6.83 12.69
N ALA A 312 -12.46 8.10 12.21
CA ALA A 312 -12.90 9.28 12.96
C ALA A 312 -14.43 9.35 13.17
N GLY A 313 -15.22 8.51 12.49
CA GLY A 313 -16.66 8.36 12.73
C GLY A 313 -17.03 7.53 13.96
N SER A 314 -16.06 6.94 14.65
CA SER A 314 -16.26 6.07 15.82
C SER A 314 -16.00 6.81 17.13
N LEU A 315 -16.97 6.78 18.02
CA LEU A 315 -16.83 7.27 19.40
C LEU A 315 -15.88 6.36 20.19
N VAL A 316 -15.89 5.05 19.94
CA VAL A 316 -14.95 4.11 20.55
C VAL A 316 -13.51 4.50 20.18
N SER A 317 -13.24 4.79 18.89
CA SER A 317 -11.92 5.26 18.44
C SER A 317 -11.51 6.58 19.12
N TYR A 318 -12.45 7.51 19.31
CA TYR A 318 -12.21 8.78 20.01
C TYR A 318 -11.88 8.56 21.50
N LEU A 319 -12.67 7.77 22.21
CA LEU A 319 -12.45 7.49 23.64
C LEU A 319 -11.18 6.69 23.91
N LEU A 320 -10.76 5.84 22.99
CA LEU A 320 -9.50 5.12 23.06
C LEU A 320 -8.28 5.98 22.68
N GLY A 321 -8.51 7.22 22.25
CA GLY A 321 -7.46 8.13 21.79
C GLY A 321 -6.85 7.75 20.43
N ILE A 322 -7.50 6.83 19.68
CA ILE A 322 -7.13 6.46 18.30
C ILE A 322 -7.31 7.67 17.38
N THR A 323 -8.40 8.39 17.56
CA THR A 323 -8.66 9.66 16.85
C THR A 323 -8.81 10.80 17.86
N THR A 324 -8.68 12.05 17.37
CA THR A 324 -8.91 13.26 18.18
C THR A 324 -10.07 14.10 17.63
N ILE A 325 -10.93 13.47 16.84
CA ILE A 325 -12.15 14.05 16.28
C ILE A 325 -13.34 13.48 17.02
N ASP A 326 -14.11 14.36 17.64
CA ASP A 326 -15.37 14.00 18.29
C ASP A 326 -16.46 13.73 17.25
N PRO A 327 -16.89 12.46 17.06
CA PRO A 327 -17.81 12.11 15.99
C PRO A 327 -19.21 12.65 16.20
N ILE A 328 -19.62 12.93 17.44
CA ILE A 328 -20.94 13.49 17.75
C ILE A 328 -20.96 14.99 17.43
N LYS A 329 -19.94 15.72 17.87
CA LYS A 329 -19.77 17.15 17.58
C LYS A 329 -19.76 17.45 16.07
N PHE A 330 -19.13 16.59 15.28
CA PHE A 330 -19.03 16.76 13.83
C PHE A 330 -20.08 15.98 13.03
N ASN A 331 -21.09 15.38 13.69
CA ASN A 331 -22.17 14.60 13.07
C ASN A 331 -21.65 13.52 12.10
N LEU A 332 -20.73 12.69 12.58
CA LEU A 332 -20.11 11.61 11.81
C LEU A 332 -20.83 10.27 12.05
N LEU A 333 -20.97 9.46 10.99
CA LEU A 333 -21.68 8.20 11.04
C LEU A 333 -20.72 7.03 11.30
N PHE A 334 -21.02 6.20 12.31
CA PHE A 334 -20.25 5.01 12.65
C PHE A 334 -20.35 3.93 11.57
N GLU A 335 -21.53 3.77 10.95
CA GLU A 335 -21.81 2.76 9.95
C GLU A 335 -21.01 2.95 8.66
N ARG A 336 -20.48 4.17 8.45
CA ARG A 336 -19.53 4.45 7.38
C ARG A 336 -18.16 3.79 7.65
N PHE A 337 -17.80 3.62 8.90
CA PHE A 337 -16.58 2.98 9.35
C PHE A 337 -16.79 1.47 9.54
N LEU A 338 -17.74 1.07 10.38
CA LEU A 338 -18.04 -0.32 10.65
C LEU A 338 -19.54 -0.58 10.48
N ASN A 339 -19.86 -1.43 9.49
CA ASN A 339 -21.25 -1.71 9.13
C ASN A 339 -21.66 -3.12 9.61
N PRO A 340 -22.62 -3.24 10.54
CA PRO A 340 -23.09 -4.54 11.06
C PRO A 340 -23.76 -5.43 9.99
N GLU A 341 -24.28 -4.83 8.92
CA GLU A 341 -24.92 -5.56 7.81
C GLU A 341 -23.91 -6.10 6.79
N ARG A 342 -22.63 -5.80 7.00
CA ARG A 342 -21.55 -6.26 6.16
C ARG A 342 -20.36 -6.69 7.00
N VAL A 343 -20.09 -7.97 7.03
CA VAL A 343 -18.91 -8.52 7.72
C VAL A 343 -17.65 -8.19 6.90
N THR A 344 -16.99 -7.09 7.24
CA THR A 344 -15.65 -6.76 6.72
C THR A 344 -14.79 -6.30 7.87
N MET A 345 -13.50 -6.59 7.79
CA MET A 345 -12.55 -6.10 8.78
C MET A 345 -12.54 -4.56 8.82
N PRO A 346 -12.47 -3.97 10.02
CA PRO A 346 -12.26 -2.53 10.14
C PRO A 346 -10.88 -2.16 9.60
N ASP A 347 -10.79 -1.00 8.95
CA ASP A 347 -9.53 -0.46 8.41
C ASP A 347 -9.25 0.87 9.13
N ILE A 348 -8.33 0.81 10.10
CA ILE A 348 -7.88 1.99 10.85
C ILE A 348 -6.51 2.39 10.31
N ASP A 349 -6.50 3.35 9.41
CA ASP A 349 -5.29 4.02 8.97
C ASP A 349 -4.77 4.97 10.05
N ILE A 350 -3.47 4.99 10.30
CA ILE A 350 -2.83 5.87 11.29
C ILE A 350 -1.78 6.73 10.60
N ASP A 351 -1.94 8.06 10.71
CA ASP A 351 -0.92 9.00 10.27
C ASP A 351 0.08 9.25 11.42
N PHE A 352 1.33 8.86 11.23
CA PHE A 352 2.46 9.24 12.09
C PHE A 352 3.32 10.31 11.43
N GLU A 353 4.07 11.06 12.20
CA GLU A 353 5.15 11.85 11.64
C GLU A 353 6.16 10.95 10.91
N ASP A 354 6.54 11.34 9.68
CA ASP A 354 7.35 10.49 8.80
C ASP A 354 8.76 10.23 9.35
N THR A 355 9.31 11.16 10.13
CA THR A 355 10.68 11.08 10.66
C THR A 355 10.86 10.10 11.82
N ARG A 356 9.79 9.72 12.52
CA ARG A 356 9.84 8.86 13.72
C ARG A 356 8.91 7.64 13.64
N ARG A 357 8.24 7.42 12.53
CA ARG A 357 7.36 6.27 12.31
C ARG A 357 8.04 4.94 12.61
N GLU A 358 9.30 4.80 12.24
CA GLU A 358 10.10 3.58 12.45
C GLU A 358 10.22 3.17 13.94
N ARG A 359 10.16 4.13 14.87
CA ARG A 359 10.15 3.82 16.30
C ARG A 359 8.91 3.05 16.72
N VAL A 360 7.76 3.36 16.11
CA VAL A 360 6.51 2.64 16.40
C VAL A 360 6.57 1.24 15.81
N ILE A 361 7.13 1.08 14.61
CA ILE A 361 7.34 -0.23 13.99
C ILE A 361 8.25 -1.10 14.86
N GLN A 362 9.35 -0.53 15.36
CA GLN A 362 10.27 -1.22 16.26
C GLN A 362 9.56 -1.66 17.54
N TYR A 363 8.75 -0.79 18.15
CA TYR A 363 7.96 -1.15 19.33
C TYR A 363 7.03 -2.35 19.06
N VAL A 364 6.37 -2.39 17.89
CA VAL A 364 5.51 -3.50 17.51
C VAL A 364 6.32 -4.79 17.43
N GLN A 365 7.50 -4.75 16.78
CA GLN A 365 8.40 -5.90 16.67
C GLN A 365 8.92 -6.38 18.03
N GLU A 366 9.29 -5.44 18.92
CA GLU A 366 9.72 -5.77 20.28
C GLU A 366 8.59 -6.39 21.12
N LYS A 367 7.36 -5.88 20.94
CA LYS A 367 6.19 -6.33 21.71
C LYS A 367 5.65 -7.69 21.27
N TYR A 368 5.50 -7.90 19.98
CA TYR A 368 4.89 -9.11 19.41
C TYR A 368 5.91 -10.15 18.97
N GLY A 369 7.15 -9.78 18.72
CA GLY A 369 8.23 -10.62 18.23
C GLY A 369 8.54 -10.41 16.74
N GLU A 370 9.81 -10.56 16.36
CA GLU A 370 10.27 -10.29 14.98
C GLU A 370 9.59 -11.14 13.92
N LEU A 371 9.29 -12.42 14.22
CA LEU A 371 8.63 -13.32 13.28
C LEU A 371 7.10 -13.15 13.24
N HIS A 372 6.54 -12.34 14.11
CA HIS A 372 5.12 -12.07 14.27
C HIS A 372 4.68 -10.76 13.59
N VAL A 373 5.66 -9.98 13.13
CA VAL A 373 5.45 -8.66 12.51
C VAL A 373 6.21 -8.59 11.20
N SER A 374 5.54 -8.19 10.14
CA SER A 374 6.19 -7.97 8.84
C SER A 374 5.56 -6.79 8.10
N GLY A 375 6.34 -6.16 7.24
CA GLY A 375 5.81 -5.34 6.16
C GLY A 375 5.19 -6.21 5.06
N ILE A 376 4.71 -5.58 4.01
CA ILE A 376 4.04 -6.22 2.89
C ILE A 376 4.87 -5.99 1.63
N VAL A 377 5.05 -7.02 0.82
CA VAL A 377 5.72 -6.90 -0.47
C VAL A 377 4.84 -6.16 -1.49
N THR A 378 5.47 -5.41 -2.36
CA THR A 378 4.89 -4.92 -3.61
C THR A 378 5.80 -5.30 -4.77
N PHE A 379 5.24 -5.38 -5.98
CA PHE A 379 6.00 -5.70 -7.18
C PHE A 379 6.10 -4.48 -8.09
N GLY A 380 7.32 -4.12 -8.45
CA GLY A 380 7.57 -3.24 -9.58
C GLY A 380 7.45 -4.04 -10.89
N HIS A 381 6.75 -3.48 -11.87
CA HIS A 381 6.48 -4.15 -13.14
C HIS A 381 7.22 -3.47 -14.29
N LEU A 382 7.52 -4.24 -15.33
CA LEU A 382 8.03 -3.76 -16.61
C LEU A 382 6.89 -3.07 -17.38
N LEU A 383 6.46 -1.89 -16.94
CA LEU A 383 5.44 -1.09 -17.61
C LEU A 383 5.99 -0.52 -18.92
N ALA A 384 5.11 -0.08 -19.84
CA ALA A 384 5.45 0.33 -21.20
C ALA A 384 6.76 1.14 -21.35
N ARG A 385 6.95 2.20 -20.53
CA ARG A 385 8.18 3.01 -20.58
C ARG A 385 9.39 2.32 -19.98
N ALA A 386 9.18 1.56 -18.91
CA ALA A 386 10.27 0.87 -18.21
C ALA A 386 10.82 -0.24 -19.10
N VAL A 387 9.94 -1.09 -19.64
CA VAL A 387 10.36 -2.18 -20.53
C VAL A 387 11.01 -1.64 -21.80
N ALA A 388 10.46 -0.57 -22.37
CA ALA A 388 11.02 0.05 -23.58
C ALA A 388 12.45 0.57 -23.36
N ARG A 389 12.75 1.16 -22.19
CA ARG A 389 14.10 1.61 -21.84
C ARG A 389 15.03 0.45 -21.48
N ASP A 390 14.56 -0.51 -20.67
CA ASP A 390 15.40 -1.63 -20.23
C ASP A 390 15.80 -2.51 -21.41
N VAL A 391 14.85 -2.87 -22.30
CA VAL A 391 15.16 -3.62 -23.53
C VAL A 391 16.02 -2.81 -24.49
N GLY A 392 15.76 -1.50 -24.63
CA GLY A 392 16.60 -0.62 -25.43
C GLY A 392 18.05 -0.59 -24.93
N ARG A 393 18.26 -0.57 -23.61
CA ARG A 393 19.59 -0.56 -22.96
C ARG A 393 20.35 -1.85 -23.23
N ILE A 394 19.72 -3.00 -23.00
CA ILE A 394 20.38 -4.32 -23.25
C ILE A 394 20.67 -4.53 -24.73
N MET A 395 19.83 -3.99 -25.64
CA MET A 395 20.09 -4.00 -27.08
C MET A 395 21.14 -2.95 -27.51
N GLY A 396 21.70 -2.17 -26.58
CA GLY A 396 22.76 -1.21 -26.83
C GLY A 396 22.31 0.06 -27.58
N PHE A 397 21.07 0.54 -27.35
CA PHE A 397 20.65 1.86 -27.76
C PHE A 397 21.37 2.93 -26.92
N ASP A 398 21.71 4.05 -27.55
CA ASP A 398 22.33 5.17 -26.85
C ASP A 398 21.29 5.97 -26.04
N GLU A 399 21.77 6.82 -25.12
CA GLU A 399 20.89 7.62 -24.27
C GLU A 399 19.98 8.58 -25.02
N VAL A 400 20.40 9.04 -26.22
CA VAL A 400 19.57 9.92 -27.06
C VAL A 400 18.36 9.14 -27.56
N THR A 401 18.59 7.95 -28.10
CA THR A 401 17.52 7.04 -28.55
C THR A 401 16.62 6.60 -27.40
N LEU A 402 17.17 6.29 -26.22
CA LEU A 402 16.38 5.93 -25.02
C LEU A 402 15.48 7.08 -24.55
N ASN A 403 15.95 8.32 -24.66
CA ASN A 403 15.17 9.50 -24.35
C ASN A 403 14.09 9.78 -25.42
N GLU A 404 14.41 9.57 -26.70
CA GLU A 404 13.43 9.61 -27.79
C GLU A 404 12.29 8.62 -27.53
N ILE A 405 12.58 7.34 -27.25
CA ILE A 405 11.59 6.31 -26.89
C ILE A 405 10.70 6.80 -25.75
N SER A 406 11.31 7.31 -24.69
CA SER A 406 10.56 7.76 -23.49
C SER A 406 9.62 8.93 -23.79
N SER A 407 10.01 9.82 -24.72
CA SER A 407 9.19 10.98 -25.12
C SER A 407 8.02 10.59 -26.01
N LEU A 408 8.17 9.54 -26.82
CA LEU A 408 7.15 9.05 -27.74
C LEU A 408 6.03 8.27 -27.05
N ILE A 409 6.28 7.72 -25.87
CA ILE A 409 5.25 7.04 -25.07
C ILE A 409 4.55 8.07 -24.16
N PRO A 410 3.23 8.30 -24.30
CA PRO A 410 2.50 9.30 -23.51
C PRO A 410 2.61 9.16 -22.00
N HIS A 411 2.57 10.30 -21.28
CA HIS A 411 2.51 10.35 -19.82
C HIS A 411 1.07 10.09 -19.30
N LYS A 412 0.50 8.93 -19.65
CA LYS A 412 -0.81 8.47 -19.19
C LYS A 412 -0.63 7.30 -18.23
N LEU A 413 -1.27 7.34 -17.09
CA LEU A 413 -1.24 6.24 -16.13
C LEU A 413 -1.86 4.98 -16.78
N GLY A 414 -1.16 3.83 -16.66
CA GLY A 414 -1.62 2.57 -17.22
C GLY A 414 -1.54 2.44 -18.73
N ILE A 415 -0.83 3.34 -19.43
CA ILE A 415 -0.60 3.22 -20.86
C ILE A 415 0.12 1.92 -21.20
N THR A 416 -0.36 1.22 -22.23
CA THR A 416 0.27 0.02 -22.76
C THR A 416 1.06 0.32 -24.03
N LEU A 417 1.98 -0.59 -24.40
CA LEU A 417 2.70 -0.50 -25.69
C LEU A 417 1.76 -0.61 -26.88
N ASP A 418 0.65 -1.34 -26.76
CA ASP A 418 -0.39 -1.41 -27.81
C ASP A 418 -1.08 -0.06 -28.00
N GLU A 419 -1.43 0.63 -26.92
CA GLU A 419 -1.98 1.99 -27.01
C GLU A 419 -0.94 2.97 -27.58
N ALA A 420 0.32 2.87 -27.16
CA ALA A 420 1.40 3.72 -27.70
C ALA A 420 1.63 3.47 -29.19
N TYR A 421 1.52 2.22 -29.64
CA TYR A 421 1.67 1.85 -31.05
C TYR A 421 0.59 2.44 -31.97
N GLN A 422 -0.56 2.89 -31.44
CA GLN A 422 -1.56 3.61 -32.22
C GLN A 422 -1.13 5.05 -32.56
N ILE A 423 -0.06 5.56 -31.96
CA ILE A 423 0.47 6.90 -32.22
C ILE A 423 1.43 6.83 -33.40
N ASP A 424 1.18 7.63 -34.41
CA ASP A 424 1.91 7.60 -35.69
C ASP A 424 3.43 7.76 -35.50
N ASP A 425 3.87 8.65 -34.64
CA ASP A 425 5.30 8.90 -34.43
C ASP A 425 5.99 7.74 -33.71
N PHE A 426 5.34 7.10 -32.74
CA PHE A 426 5.87 5.90 -32.10
C PHE A 426 5.88 4.72 -33.08
N LYS A 427 4.82 4.57 -33.89
CA LYS A 427 4.74 3.54 -34.92
C LYS A 427 5.85 3.70 -35.97
N LYS A 428 6.09 4.92 -36.44
CA LYS A 428 7.22 5.22 -37.35
C LYS A 428 8.56 4.89 -36.72
N PHE A 429 8.72 5.18 -35.43
CA PHE A 429 9.94 4.84 -34.71
C PHE A 429 10.16 3.33 -34.67
N VAL A 430 9.13 2.54 -34.37
CA VAL A 430 9.19 1.06 -34.36
C VAL A 430 9.62 0.53 -35.73
N HIS A 431 9.08 1.04 -36.80
CA HIS A 431 9.40 0.58 -38.16
C HIS A 431 10.60 1.28 -38.84
N ARG A 432 11.41 2.01 -38.06
CA ARG A 432 12.60 2.70 -38.57
C ARG A 432 13.62 1.74 -39.21
N ASN A 433 13.78 0.56 -38.63
CA ASN A 433 14.60 -0.55 -39.12
C ASN A 433 14.32 -1.86 -38.33
N HIS A 434 14.84 -2.97 -38.82
CA HIS A 434 14.64 -4.31 -38.22
C HIS A 434 15.05 -4.40 -36.75
N ARG A 435 16.10 -3.65 -36.31
CA ARG A 435 16.53 -3.64 -34.89
C ARG A 435 15.45 -3.01 -33.99
N HIS A 436 14.72 -1.97 -34.46
CA HIS A 436 13.63 -1.36 -33.71
C HIS A 436 12.40 -2.27 -33.68
N GLU A 437 12.11 -2.98 -34.78
CA GLU A 437 11.01 -3.96 -34.79
C GLU A 437 11.26 -5.09 -33.82
N ARG A 438 12.48 -5.62 -33.79
CA ARG A 438 12.89 -6.66 -32.85
C ARG A 438 12.84 -6.15 -31.40
N TRP A 439 13.35 -4.93 -31.14
CA TRP A 439 13.23 -4.28 -29.87
C TRP A 439 11.78 -4.21 -29.39
N PHE A 440 10.87 -3.77 -30.25
CA PHE A 440 9.46 -3.65 -29.93
C PHE A 440 8.80 -5.02 -29.69
N SER A 441 9.15 -6.04 -30.47
CA SER A 441 8.67 -7.41 -30.29
C SER A 441 9.04 -7.96 -28.89
N ILE A 442 10.29 -7.81 -28.48
CA ILE A 442 10.75 -8.22 -27.13
C ILE A 442 10.01 -7.41 -26.05
N CYS A 443 9.90 -6.08 -26.21
CA CYS A 443 9.17 -5.22 -25.29
C CYS A 443 7.73 -5.70 -25.07
N LYS A 444 7.03 -6.06 -26.11
CA LYS A 444 5.64 -6.56 -26.08
C LYS A 444 5.50 -7.84 -25.26
N LYS A 445 6.45 -8.78 -25.40
CA LYS A 445 6.46 -10.03 -24.67
C LYS A 445 6.74 -9.81 -23.18
N LEU A 446 7.58 -8.84 -22.83
CA LEU A 446 8.00 -8.55 -21.46
C LEU A 446 7.13 -7.52 -20.72
N GLU A 447 6.22 -6.82 -21.44
CA GLU A 447 5.36 -5.81 -20.84
C GLU A 447 4.47 -6.41 -19.76
N GLY A 448 4.46 -5.75 -18.59
CA GLY A 448 3.64 -6.12 -17.44
C GLY A 448 4.24 -7.20 -16.55
N LEU A 449 5.38 -7.80 -16.89
CA LEU A 449 6.03 -8.78 -16.02
C LEU A 449 6.53 -8.11 -14.73
N PRO A 450 6.46 -8.79 -13.58
CA PRO A 450 7.11 -8.33 -12.36
C PRO A 450 8.63 -8.32 -12.54
N ARG A 451 9.27 -7.24 -12.06
CA ARG A 451 10.71 -6.99 -12.25
C ARG A 451 11.50 -7.12 -10.95
N HIS A 452 10.99 -6.53 -9.90
CA HIS A 452 11.62 -6.52 -8.58
C HIS A 452 10.56 -6.39 -7.49
N THR A 453 10.93 -6.77 -6.28
CA THR A 453 10.14 -6.51 -5.09
C THR A 453 10.49 -5.15 -4.49
N SER A 454 9.54 -4.53 -3.81
CA SER A 454 9.74 -3.39 -2.93
C SER A 454 8.81 -3.50 -1.72
N THR A 455 8.97 -2.60 -0.76
CA THR A 455 8.16 -2.59 0.46
C THR A 455 6.92 -1.72 0.26
N HIS A 456 5.76 -2.20 0.69
CA HIS A 456 4.56 -1.39 0.79
C HIS A 456 4.80 -0.22 1.76
N ALA A 457 4.41 0.98 1.36
CA ALA A 457 4.80 2.20 2.07
C ALA A 457 4.25 2.31 3.50
N ALA A 458 3.13 1.61 3.80
CA ALA A 458 2.40 1.82 5.05
C ALA A 458 2.00 0.53 5.78
N GLY A 459 1.63 -0.53 5.06
CA GLY A 459 1.01 -1.73 5.63
C GLY A 459 1.97 -2.56 6.46
N ILE A 460 1.55 -2.89 7.68
CA ILE A 460 2.22 -3.82 8.59
C ILE A 460 1.24 -4.93 8.94
N ILE A 461 1.71 -6.15 8.92
CA ILE A 461 0.97 -7.32 9.37
C ILE A 461 1.44 -7.71 10.76
N ILE A 462 0.49 -8.03 11.62
CA ILE A 462 0.73 -8.46 13.01
C ILE A 462 -0.06 -9.74 13.24
N ASN A 463 0.55 -10.73 13.89
CA ASN A 463 -0.10 -11.95 14.34
C ASN A 463 0.52 -12.42 15.67
N ASP A 464 -0.21 -13.18 16.46
CA ASP A 464 0.25 -13.79 17.71
C ASP A 464 0.98 -15.13 17.49
N HIS A 465 0.93 -15.67 16.28
CA HIS A 465 1.75 -16.79 15.83
C HIS A 465 2.76 -16.35 14.78
N PRO A 466 3.89 -17.07 14.59
CA PRO A 466 4.85 -16.74 13.56
C PRO A 466 4.19 -16.67 12.17
N LEU A 467 4.41 -15.57 11.46
CA LEU A 467 3.73 -15.29 10.19
C LEU A 467 4.02 -16.34 9.10
N TYR A 468 5.18 -16.98 9.15
CA TYR A 468 5.52 -18.05 8.17
C TYR A 468 4.63 -19.30 8.28
N GLU A 469 3.78 -19.42 9.30
CA GLU A 469 2.77 -20.47 9.35
C GLU A 469 1.55 -20.19 8.43
N TYR A 470 1.37 -18.96 8.02
CA TYR A 470 0.24 -18.49 7.22
C TYR A 470 0.63 -17.94 5.85
N ALA A 471 1.79 -17.32 5.76
CA ALA A 471 2.33 -16.73 4.54
C ALA A 471 3.86 -16.79 4.53
N PRO A 472 4.49 -17.06 3.38
CA PRO A 472 5.95 -17.05 3.28
C PRO A 472 6.51 -15.64 3.48
N LEU A 473 7.70 -15.55 4.10
CA LEU A 473 8.39 -14.30 4.40
C LEU A 473 9.62 -14.10 3.52
N THR A 474 10.02 -12.87 3.35
CA THR A 474 11.28 -12.47 2.69
C THR A 474 11.94 -11.32 3.44
N LYS A 475 13.24 -11.13 3.23
CA LYS A 475 13.95 -9.97 3.78
C LYS A 475 13.68 -8.74 2.92
N GLY A 476 13.30 -7.62 3.57
CA GLY A 476 13.25 -6.30 2.98
C GLY A 476 14.38 -5.40 3.47
N ASP A 477 14.40 -4.15 3.03
CA ASP A 477 15.43 -3.17 3.42
C ASP A 477 15.36 -2.81 4.92
N THR A 478 14.15 -2.78 5.49
CA THR A 478 13.91 -2.32 6.86
C THR A 478 13.33 -3.41 7.77
N GLY A 479 13.33 -4.67 7.36
CA GLY A 479 12.78 -5.78 8.15
C GLY A 479 12.16 -6.87 7.28
N LEU A 480 11.36 -7.74 7.88
CA LEU A 480 10.69 -8.83 7.18
C LEU A 480 9.50 -8.31 6.37
N LEU A 481 9.25 -8.93 5.21
CA LEU A 481 8.08 -8.71 4.37
C LEU A 481 7.37 -10.03 4.12
N THR A 482 6.05 -10.00 3.99
CA THR A 482 5.33 -11.13 3.38
C THR A 482 5.73 -11.27 1.92
N GLN A 483 5.79 -12.50 1.40
CA GLN A 483 5.98 -12.73 -0.04
C GLN A 483 4.69 -12.47 -0.83
N TRP A 484 3.57 -12.30 -0.18
CA TRP A 484 2.27 -12.00 -0.79
C TRP A 484 1.90 -10.54 -0.60
N THR A 485 1.20 -9.98 -1.58
CA THR A 485 0.78 -8.59 -1.56
C THR A 485 -0.34 -8.36 -0.55
N MET A 486 -0.71 -7.11 -0.34
CA MET A 486 -1.78 -6.71 0.57
C MET A 486 -3.08 -7.48 0.32
N THR A 487 -3.49 -7.59 -0.94
CA THR A 487 -4.75 -8.25 -1.30
C THR A 487 -4.76 -9.73 -0.91
N GLU A 488 -3.66 -10.44 -1.17
CA GLU A 488 -3.54 -11.85 -0.83
C GLU A 488 -3.43 -12.07 0.69
N ALA A 489 -2.67 -11.23 1.38
CA ALA A 489 -2.52 -11.27 2.84
C ALA A 489 -3.87 -11.04 3.56
N GLU A 490 -4.65 -10.06 3.13
CA GLU A 490 -6.00 -9.82 3.64
C GLU A 490 -6.96 -10.97 3.33
N ARG A 491 -6.88 -11.55 2.14
CA ARG A 491 -7.74 -12.68 1.73
C ARG A 491 -7.52 -13.93 2.55
N ILE A 492 -6.32 -14.25 2.99
CA ILE A 492 -6.08 -15.38 3.90
C ILE A 492 -6.53 -15.07 5.33
N GLY A 493 -6.75 -13.80 5.68
CA GLY A 493 -7.28 -13.37 6.96
C GLY A 493 -6.29 -12.70 7.91
N LEU A 494 -5.08 -12.36 7.44
CA LEU A 494 -4.10 -11.65 8.23
C LEU A 494 -4.52 -10.19 8.48
N LEU A 495 -4.29 -9.71 9.69
CA LEU A 495 -4.56 -8.34 10.08
C LEU A 495 -3.50 -7.39 9.54
N LYS A 496 -3.93 -6.47 8.69
CA LYS A 496 -3.13 -5.32 8.25
C LYS A 496 -3.46 -4.09 9.10
N ILE A 497 -2.44 -3.33 9.47
CA ILE A 497 -2.57 -1.97 10.04
C ILE A 497 -1.70 -1.03 9.21
N ASP A 498 -2.29 0.08 8.75
CA ASP A 498 -1.56 1.05 7.92
C ASP A 498 -0.90 2.14 8.77
N PHE A 499 0.43 2.14 8.80
CA PHE A 499 1.28 3.15 9.45
C PHE A 499 1.76 4.14 8.38
N LEU A 500 1.04 5.21 8.20
CA LEU A 500 1.34 6.19 7.17
C LEU A 500 2.28 7.28 7.71
N GLY A 501 3.32 7.61 6.97
CA GLY A 501 4.20 8.74 7.28
C GLY A 501 3.65 10.02 6.68
N LEU A 502 3.24 10.99 7.50
CA LEU A 502 2.77 12.29 7.06
C LEU A 502 3.76 13.39 7.44
N ARG A 503 4.47 13.93 6.45
CA ARG A 503 5.48 14.99 6.63
C ARG A 503 4.95 16.22 7.36
N ASN A 504 3.68 16.57 7.15
CA ASN A 504 3.08 17.73 7.81
C ASN A 504 3.03 17.59 9.33
N LEU A 505 2.90 16.36 9.85
CA LEU A 505 3.00 16.10 11.29
C LEU A 505 4.41 16.35 11.81
N SER A 506 5.45 15.94 11.06
CA SER A 506 6.84 16.26 11.42
C SER A 506 7.09 17.76 11.45
N ILE A 507 6.55 18.51 10.49
CA ILE A 507 6.65 19.97 10.45
C ILE A 507 5.98 20.58 11.69
N ILE A 508 4.74 20.17 12.00
CA ILE A 508 4.02 20.65 13.19
C ILE A 508 4.84 20.34 14.45
N HIS A 509 5.31 19.11 14.60
CA HIS A 509 6.10 18.67 15.75
C HIS A 509 7.38 19.49 15.93
N GLN A 510 8.11 19.76 14.84
CA GLN A 510 9.31 20.57 14.86
C GLN A 510 9.03 22.03 15.27
N ILE A 511 7.94 22.62 14.76
CA ILE A 511 7.52 23.98 15.14
C ILE A 511 7.20 24.03 16.64
N LEU A 512 6.39 23.09 17.13
CA LEU A 512 6.02 23.04 18.56
C LEU A 512 7.24 22.88 19.47
N THR A 513 8.17 22.01 19.09
CA THR A 513 9.41 21.76 19.84
C THR A 513 10.30 23.01 19.86
N GLN A 514 10.45 23.68 18.73
CA GLN A 514 11.26 24.90 18.64
C GLN A 514 10.62 26.06 19.41
N VAL A 515 9.31 26.28 19.28
CA VAL A 515 8.57 27.31 20.03
C VAL A 515 8.69 27.07 21.53
N LYS A 516 8.54 25.81 21.98
CA LYS A 516 8.71 25.46 23.39
C LYS A 516 10.14 25.74 23.89
N LYS A 517 11.16 25.39 23.07
CA LYS A 517 12.57 25.56 23.42
C LYS A 517 12.98 27.05 23.47
N ASP A 518 12.58 27.82 22.47
CA ASP A 518 13.08 29.18 22.26
C ASP A 518 12.22 30.23 22.99
N LEU A 519 10.90 30.00 23.12
CA LEU A 519 9.96 30.94 23.73
C LEU A 519 9.42 30.49 25.08
N GLY A 520 9.65 29.24 25.50
CA GLY A 520 9.07 28.67 26.71
C GLY A 520 7.55 28.38 26.61
N ILE A 521 6.96 28.49 25.42
CA ILE A 521 5.51 28.33 25.21
C ILE A 521 5.20 26.86 24.85
N ASN A 522 4.40 26.23 25.68
CA ASN A 522 3.90 24.88 25.41
C ASN A 522 2.51 24.96 24.75
N ILE A 523 2.43 24.68 23.46
CA ILE A 523 1.19 24.71 22.68
C ILE A 523 0.55 23.33 22.70
N ASP A 524 -0.67 23.23 23.25
CA ASP A 524 -1.50 22.03 23.18
C ASP A 524 -2.39 22.13 21.93
N ILE A 525 -2.05 21.37 20.91
CA ILE A 525 -2.76 21.43 19.62
C ILE A 525 -4.22 20.96 19.69
N GLU A 526 -4.55 20.13 20.69
CA GLU A 526 -5.91 19.64 20.89
C GLU A 526 -6.82 20.71 21.49
N LYS A 527 -6.25 21.74 22.12
CA LYS A 527 -6.96 22.87 22.70
C LYS A 527 -7.04 24.10 21.80
N ILE A 528 -6.49 24.04 20.59
CA ILE A 528 -6.62 25.15 19.64
C ILE A 528 -8.09 25.31 19.23
N PRO A 529 -8.70 26.47 19.51
CA PRO A 529 -10.10 26.72 19.16
C PRO A 529 -10.24 26.91 17.64
N PHE A 530 -11.36 26.41 17.07
CA PHE A 530 -11.63 26.49 15.62
C PHE A 530 -12.28 27.79 15.16
N ASP A 531 -12.21 28.86 15.95
CA ASP A 531 -12.82 30.17 15.68
C ASP A 531 -11.80 31.32 15.67
N ASN A 532 -10.52 31.03 15.48
CA ASN A 532 -9.48 32.06 15.46
C ASN A 532 -9.61 32.93 14.21
N GLN A 533 -10.01 34.20 14.39
CA GLN A 533 -10.27 35.16 13.32
C GLN A 533 -9.05 35.35 12.40
N LYS A 534 -7.82 35.45 12.98
CA LYS A 534 -6.59 35.66 12.18
C LYS A 534 -6.32 34.50 11.23
N VAL A 535 -6.71 33.26 11.61
CA VAL A 535 -6.60 32.08 10.74
C VAL A 535 -7.53 32.26 9.53
N PHE A 536 -8.76 32.69 9.74
CA PHE A 536 -9.71 32.88 8.64
C PHE A 536 -9.35 34.06 7.75
N GLU A 537 -8.75 35.12 8.31
CA GLU A 537 -8.20 36.23 7.55
C GLU A 537 -7.07 35.76 6.62
N LEU A 538 -6.12 34.96 7.13
CA LEU A 538 -5.04 34.35 6.34
C LEU A 538 -5.60 33.51 5.18
N LEU A 539 -6.57 32.64 5.49
CA LEU A 539 -7.20 31.78 4.48
C LEU A 539 -7.97 32.57 3.43
N SER A 540 -8.66 33.63 3.84
CA SER A 540 -9.41 34.53 2.94
C SER A 540 -8.50 35.33 2.00
N GLN A 541 -7.26 35.61 2.41
CA GLN A 541 -6.21 36.21 1.58
C GLN A 541 -5.57 35.22 0.63
N GLY A 542 -5.77 33.91 0.85
CA GLY A 542 -5.16 32.83 0.09
C GLY A 542 -3.65 32.66 0.36
N ASP A 543 -3.18 33.12 1.51
CA ASP A 543 -1.79 33.00 1.93
C ASP A 543 -1.51 31.60 2.52
N THR A 544 -1.72 30.60 1.69
CA THR A 544 -1.73 29.18 2.11
C THR A 544 -0.54 28.36 1.67
N THR A 545 0.57 29.01 1.27
CA THR A 545 1.84 28.30 0.98
C THR A 545 2.28 27.47 2.17
N GLY A 546 2.58 26.20 1.92
CA GLY A 546 3.01 25.25 2.93
C GLY A 546 1.91 24.75 3.86
N ILE A 547 0.65 25.16 3.67
CA ILE A 547 -0.47 24.64 4.43
C ILE A 547 -1.05 23.41 3.75
N PHE A 548 -1.08 22.31 4.48
CA PHE A 548 -1.55 21.02 4.00
C PHE A 548 -2.88 21.11 3.24
N GLN A 549 -2.92 20.53 2.04
CA GLN A 549 -4.06 20.51 1.11
C GLN A 549 -4.59 21.87 0.61
N LEU A 550 -4.12 22.99 1.14
CA LEU A 550 -4.60 24.31 0.77
C LEU A 550 -3.60 25.14 -0.08
N GLU A 551 -2.48 24.57 -0.47
CA GLU A 551 -1.35 25.28 -1.07
C GLU A 551 -1.43 25.47 -2.59
N SER A 552 -2.30 24.75 -3.32
CA SER A 552 -2.38 24.88 -4.77
C SER A 552 -3.06 26.19 -5.20
N ASP A 553 -2.63 26.76 -6.35
CA ASP A 553 -3.16 28.02 -6.85
C ASP A 553 -4.68 28.02 -7.06
N GLY A 554 -5.21 26.86 -7.48
CA GLY A 554 -6.66 26.72 -7.64
C GLY A 554 -7.41 26.77 -6.31
N VAL A 555 -6.92 26.09 -5.26
CA VAL A 555 -7.53 26.17 -3.91
C VAL A 555 -7.42 27.58 -3.37
N ARG A 556 -6.30 28.26 -3.54
CA ARG A 556 -6.12 29.67 -3.14
C ARG A 556 -7.16 30.58 -3.79
N SER A 557 -7.41 30.36 -5.10
CA SER A 557 -8.44 31.12 -5.82
C SER A 557 -9.84 30.88 -5.24
N VAL A 558 -10.15 29.63 -4.85
CA VAL A 558 -11.43 29.28 -4.21
C VAL A 558 -11.55 29.95 -2.83
N LEU A 559 -10.51 29.86 -1.98
CA LEU A 559 -10.49 30.47 -0.65
C LEU A 559 -10.69 31.99 -0.70
N LYS A 560 -10.04 32.68 -1.64
CA LYS A 560 -10.23 34.13 -1.86
C LYS A 560 -11.67 34.52 -2.21
N LYS A 561 -12.36 33.67 -2.97
CA LYS A 561 -13.76 33.88 -3.35
C LYS A 561 -14.73 33.49 -2.25
N LEU A 562 -14.45 32.40 -1.55
CA LEU A 562 -15.28 31.88 -0.47
C LEU A 562 -15.22 32.76 0.77
N LYS A 563 -14.03 33.28 1.11
CA LYS A 563 -13.75 34.03 2.35
C LYS A 563 -14.23 33.24 3.59
N PRO A 564 -13.54 32.12 3.92
CA PRO A 564 -13.97 31.25 5.00
C PRO A 564 -14.03 32.00 6.35
N GLU A 565 -15.06 31.72 7.13
CA GLU A 565 -15.27 32.27 8.47
C GLU A 565 -15.45 31.18 9.53
N HIS A 566 -15.67 29.96 9.09
CA HIS A 566 -15.90 28.79 9.94
C HIS A 566 -15.04 27.61 9.53
N PHE A 567 -14.76 26.75 10.49
CA PHE A 567 -14.03 25.50 10.22
C PHE A 567 -14.70 24.63 9.15
N GLU A 568 -16.05 24.61 9.12
CA GLU A 568 -16.83 23.88 8.12
C GLU A 568 -16.56 24.37 6.68
N ASP A 569 -16.20 25.63 6.49
CA ASP A 569 -15.83 26.15 5.17
C ASP A 569 -14.55 25.49 4.66
N ILE A 570 -13.59 25.21 5.55
CA ILE A 570 -12.34 24.49 5.22
C ILE A 570 -12.67 23.03 4.86
N VAL A 571 -13.53 22.38 5.65
CA VAL A 571 -13.97 21.00 5.42
C VAL A 571 -14.67 20.88 4.05
N ALA A 572 -15.50 21.85 3.69
CA ALA A 572 -16.18 21.87 2.40
C ALA A 572 -15.20 22.08 1.23
N VAL A 573 -14.25 23.04 1.34
CA VAL A 573 -13.26 23.30 0.29
C VAL A 573 -12.37 22.08 0.04
N THR A 574 -11.85 21.44 1.07
CA THR A 574 -11.01 20.24 0.94
C THR A 574 -11.76 19.07 0.32
N SER A 575 -13.09 19.03 0.49
CA SER A 575 -13.96 17.99 -0.09
C SER A 575 -14.37 18.27 -1.54
N LEU A 576 -14.58 19.53 -1.89
CA LEU A 576 -15.07 19.94 -3.21
C LEU A 576 -13.93 20.13 -4.22
N TYR A 577 -12.74 20.54 -3.79
CA TYR A 577 -11.64 20.84 -4.71
C TYR A 577 -10.95 19.58 -5.21
N ARG A 578 -11.60 18.88 -6.13
CA ARG A 578 -11.09 17.68 -6.84
C ARG A 578 -11.89 17.47 -8.12
N PRO A 579 -11.37 16.73 -9.12
CA PRO A 579 -12.08 16.47 -10.37
C PRO A 579 -13.48 15.87 -10.11
N GLY A 580 -14.49 16.47 -10.76
CA GLY A 580 -15.90 16.15 -10.56
C GLY A 580 -16.59 17.16 -9.62
N PRO A 581 -16.45 17.08 -8.31
CA PRO A 581 -17.17 17.97 -7.35
C PRO A 581 -16.83 19.45 -7.48
N MET A 582 -15.68 19.80 -8.07
CA MET A 582 -15.27 21.19 -8.25
C MET A 582 -16.25 22.02 -9.10
N GLU A 583 -17.08 21.38 -9.92
CA GLU A 583 -18.14 22.03 -10.69
C GLU A 583 -19.22 22.67 -9.79
N GLU A 584 -19.40 22.16 -8.56
CA GLU A 584 -20.36 22.68 -7.60
C GLU A 584 -19.81 23.85 -6.73
N ILE A 585 -18.50 24.13 -6.81
CA ILE A 585 -17.88 25.22 -6.04
C ILE A 585 -18.54 26.58 -6.28
N PRO A 586 -18.85 27.00 -7.52
CA PRO A 586 -19.55 28.27 -7.75
C PRO A 586 -20.93 28.33 -7.10
N THR A 587 -21.70 27.25 -7.16
CA THR A 587 -23.01 27.11 -6.51
C THR A 587 -22.88 27.23 -4.99
N TYR A 588 -21.92 26.49 -4.41
CA TYR A 588 -21.62 26.52 -2.97
C TYR A 588 -21.28 27.95 -2.51
N ILE A 589 -20.35 28.63 -3.17
CA ILE A 589 -19.92 29.98 -2.84
C ILE A 589 -21.12 30.97 -2.93
N THR A 590 -21.89 30.91 -4.01
CA THR A 590 -23.06 31.80 -4.23
C THR A 590 -24.07 31.64 -3.10
N ARG A 591 -24.43 30.42 -2.75
CA ARG A 591 -25.42 30.13 -1.70
C ARG A 591 -24.87 30.39 -0.29
N ARG A 592 -23.55 30.22 -0.09
CA ARG A 592 -22.89 30.59 1.17
C ARG A 592 -22.96 32.09 1.45
N HIS A 593 -22.76 32.93 0.44
CA HIS A 593 -22.84 34.39 0.57
C HIS A 593 -24.27 34.91 0.54
N ASP A 594 -25.20 34.19 -0.06
CA ASP A 594 -26.59 34.55 -0.17
C ASP A 594 -27.50 33.34 0.13
N PRO A 595 -27.79 33.09 1.43
CA PRO A 595 -28.62 31.94 1.83
C PRO A 595 -30.04 31.96 1.24
N SER A 596 -30.55 33.11 0.75
CA SER A 596 -31.87 33.19 0.10
C SER A 596 -31.94 32.42 -1.22
N LYS A 597 -30.78 32.10 -1.82
CA LYS A 597 -30.65 31.28 -3.05
C LYS A 597 -30.65 29.78 -2.79
N VAL A 598 -30.65 29.35 -1.53
CA VAL A 598 -30.70 27.91 -1.20
C VAL A 598 -32.12 27.41 -1.46
N GLN A 599 -32.20 26.36 -2.30
CA GLN A 599 -33.45 25.67 -2.57
C GLN A 599 -33.30 24.20 -2.27
N TYR A 600 -34.29 23.64 -1.58
CA TYR A 600 -34.37 22.22 -1.30
C TYR A 600 -35.50 21.59 -2.11
N LEU A 601 -35.30 20.41 -2.68
CA LEU A 601 -36.33 19.64 -3.37
C LEU A 601 -37.50 19.29 -2.44
N HIS A 602 -37.21 19.14 -1.14
CA HIS A 602 -38.15 18.84 -0.10
C HIS A 602 -37.69 19.45 1.25
N PRO A 603 -38.58 19.94 2.12
CA PRO A 603 -38.21 20.55 3.41
C PRO A 603 -37.36 19.61 4.30
N HIS A 604 -37.59 18.29 4.26
CA HIS A 604 -36.84 17.34 5.06
C HIS A 604 -35.36 17.19 4.63
N LEU A 605 -34.97 17.77 3.50
CA LEU A 605 -33.55 17.87 3.10
C LEU A 605 -32.82 19.01 3.82
N GLU A 606 -33.51 20.02 4.32
CA GLU A 606 -32.87 21.15 4.98
C GLU A 606 -32.01 20.76 6.17
N PRO A 607 -32.46 19.94 7.14
CA PRO A 607 -31.62 19.56 8.28
C PRO A 607 -30.34 18.85 7.88
N ILE A 608 -30.34 18.12 6.76
CA ILE A 608 -29.22 17.36 6.25
C ILE A 608 -28.24 18.24 5.46
N LEU A 609 -28.78 19.16 4.64
CA LEU A 609 -28.02 19.95 3.68
C LEU A 609 -27.79 21.41 4.11
N LYS A 610 -28.30 21.84 5.24
CA LYS A 610 -28.17 23.21 5.71
C LYS A 610 -26.74 23.69 5.83
N ASN A 611 -25.87 22.87 6.43
CA ASN A 611 -24.44 23.19 6.62
C ASN A 611 -23.62 23.18 5.31
N THR A 612 -24.20 22.70 4.22
CA THR A 612 -23.60 22.69 2.89
C THR A 612 -24.42 23.54 1.88
N TYR A 613 -25.28 24.40 2.38
CA TYR A 613 -26.08 25.34 1.57
C TYR A 613 -26.85 24.64 0.44
N GLY A 614 -27.43 23.46 0.74
CA GLY A 614 -28.21 22.67 -0.21
C GLY A 614 -27.39 21.88 -1.25
N VAL A 615 -26.09 21.83 -1.11
CA VAL A 615 -25.19 21.01 -1.98
C VAL A 615 -24.88 19.70 -1.26
N ILE A 616 -25.02 18.58 -1.96
CA ILE A 616 -24.53 17.28 -1.46
C ILE A 616 -23.02 17.23 -1.67
N ILE A 617 -22.27 17.18 -0.58
CA ILE A 617 -20.81 17.12 -0.57
C ILE A 617 -20.33 15.78 -0.01
N TYR A 618 -21.00 15.28 1.02
CA TYR A 618 -20.54 14.16 1.81
C TYR A 618 -21.31 12.87 1.56
N GLN A 619 -20.62 11.74 1.64
CA GLN A 619 -21.23 10.41 1.57
C GLN A 619 -22.24 10.21 2.69
N GLU A 620 -21.96 10.73 3.87
CA GLU A 620 -22.84 10.70 5.04
C GLU A 620 -24.17 11.40 4.78
N GLN A 621 -24.19 12.48 4.00
CA GLN A 621 -25.45 13.15 3.61
C GLN A 621 -26.32 12.26 2.72
N ILE A 622 -25.70 11.49 1.81
CA ILE A 622 -26.42 10.51 0.98
C ILE A 622 -27.06 9.44 1.87
N MET A 623 -26.33 8.93 2.87
CA MET A 623 -26.84 7.93 3.80
C MET A 623 -27.97 8.50 4.66
N GLN A 624 -27.84 9.73 5.14
CA GLN A 624 -28.87 10.42 5.92
C GLN A 624 -30.15 10.68 5.09
N ILE A 625 -30.02 11.03 3.82
CA ILE A 625 -31.16 11.20 2.91
C ILE A 625 -31.89 9.86 2.71
N ALA A 626 -31.14 8.76 2.45
CA ALA A 626 -31.74 7.45 2.28
C ALA A 626 -32.49 6.98 3.55
N SER A 627 -31.88 7.22 4.72
CA SER A 627 -32.52 6.92 6.00
C SER A 627 -33.78 7.75 6.25
N THR A 628 -33.73 9.06 6.01
CA THR A 628 -34.82 9.97 6.28
C THR A 628 -36.01 9.75 5.35
N PHE A 629 -35.77 9.52 4.06
CA PHE A 629 -36.83 9.37 3.07
C PHE A 629 -37.37 7.96 2.91
N ALA A 630 -36.46 6.96 2.92
CA ALA A 630 -36.81 5.58 2.59
C ALA A 630 -36.73 4.60 3.78
N ASN A 631 -36.53 5.09 5.01
CA ASN A 631 -36.35 4.28 6.22
C ASN A 631 -35.17 3.30 6.17
N PHE A 632 -34.20 3.55 5.32
CA PHE A 632 -33.01 2.73 5.31
C PHE A 632 -32.30 2.81 6.66
N SER A 633 -31.84 1.68 7.18
CA SER A 633 -30.81 1.70 8.21
C SER A 633 -29.54 2.36 7.64
N TYR A 634 -28.67 2.87 8.47
CA TYR A 634 -27.40 3.41 7.96
C TYR A 634 -26.52 2.34 7.32
N GLY A 635 -26.69 1.07 7.71
CA GLY A 635 -26.04 -0.07 7.07
C GLY A 635 -26.50 -0.28 5.63
N GLU A 636 -27.83 -0.32 5.40
CA GLU A 636 -28.42 -0.39 4.05
C GLU A 636 -28.04 0.83 3.20
N ALA A 637 -28.04 2.01 3.80
CA ALA A 637 -27.63 3.23 3.12
C ALA A 637 -26.14 3.23 2.69
N ASP A 638 -25.23 2.58 3.44
CA ASP A 638 -23.83 2.37 3.00
C ASP A 638 -23.75 1.37 1.83
N ILE A 639 -24.58 0.33 1.83
CA ILE A 639 -24.67 -0.62 0.71
C ILE A 639 -25.13 0.09 -0.56
N LEU A 640 -26.21 0.87 -0.48
CA LEU A 640 -26.70 1.70 -1.59
C LEU A 640 -25.59 2.62 -2.15
N ARG A 641 -24.92 3.38 -1.28
CA ARG A 641 -23.83 4.28 -1.67
C ARG A 641 -22.70 3.54 -2.41
N ARG A 642 -22.33 2.34 -1.95
CA ARG A 642 -21.29 1.52 -2.61
C ARG A 642 -21.74 0.98 -3.95
N ALA A 643 -23.00 0.55 -4.07
CA ALA A 643 -23.55 0.08 -5.33
C ALA A 643 -23.49 1.20 -6.39
N MET A 644 -23.80 2.44 -5.99
CA MET A 644 -23.67 3.62 -6.84
C MET A 644 -22.23 3.85 -7.30
N SER A 645 -21.26 3.84 -6.39
CA SER A 645 -19.83 4.07 -6.70
C SER A 645 -19.24 2.99 -7.61
N LYS A 646 -19.72 1.73 -7.53
CA LYS A 646 -19.26 0.63 -8.37
C LYS A 646 -19.98 0.56 -9.72
N LYS A 647 -20.98 1.40 -9.97
CA LYS A 647 -21.78 1.45 -11.21
C LYS A 647 -22.41 0.12 -11.61
N ASN A 648 -22.74 -0.71 -10.64
CA ASN A 648 -23.41 -1.99 -10.89
C ASN A 648 -24.91 -1.73 -11.21
N ARG A 649 -25.25 -1.74 -12.49
CA ARG A 649 -26.60 -1.39 -12.97
C ARG A 649 -27.70 -2.25 -12.35
N ALA A 650 -27.48 -3.55 -12.21
CA ALA A 650 -28.51 -4.46 -11.67
C ALA A 650 -28.79 -4.15 -10.19
N VAL A 651 -27.74 -3.94 -9.39
CA VAL A 651 -27.88 -3.58 -7.97
C VAL A 651 -28.48 -2.18 -7.84
N LEU A 652 -28.08 -1.23 -8.68
CA LEU A 652 -28.63 0.13 -8.66
C LEU A 652 -30.14 0.17 -8.94
N GLU A 653 -30.63 -0.62 -9.89
CA GLU A 653 -32.06 -0.68 -10.18
C GLU A 653 -32.86 -1.32 -9.03
N SER A 654 -32.32 -2.38 -8.43
CA SER A 654 -32.91 -2.98 -7.22
C SER A 654 -32.98 -1.98 -6.07
N GLU A 655 -31.89 -1.26 -5.81
CA GLU A 655 -31.86 -0.26 -4.73
C GLU A 655 -32.73 0.96 -5.03
N ARG A 656 -32.92 1.32 -6.30
CA ARG A 656 -33.86 2.36 -6.71
C ARG A 656 -35.29 1.99 -6.36
N GLN A 657 -35.70 0.79 -6.69
CA GLN A 657 -37.05 0.26 -6.34
C GLN A 657 -37.23 0.25 -4.83
N HIS A 658 -36.25 -0.29 -4.09
CA HIS A 658 -36.28 -0.33 -2.62
C HIS A 658 -36.42 1.06 -2.01
N PHE A 659 -35.66 2.04 -2.50
CA PHE A 659 -35.76 3.43 -2.05
C PHE A 659 -37.15 4.04 -2.32
N ILE A 660 -37.70 3.85 -3.52
CA ILE A 660 -39.02 4.39 -3.89
C ILE A 660 -40.12 3.73 -3.06
N GLU A 661 -40.06 2.44 -2.83
CA GLU A 661 -41.05 1.73 -2.01
C GLU A 661 -40.98 2.17 -0.53
N GLY A 662 -39.78 2.28 0.05
CA GLY A 662 -39.56 2.77 1.39
C GLY A 662 -40.06 4.22 1.56
N ALA A 663 -39.78 5.08 0.58
CA ALA A 663 -40.24 6.46 0.59
C ALA A 663 -41.79 6.56 0.49
N LYS A 664 -42.40 5.70 -0.29
CA LYS A 664 -43.88 5.59 -0.35
C LYS A 664 -44.48 5.19 0.98
N GLN A 665 -43.87 4.21 1.67
CA GLN A 665 -44.30 3.80 3.00
C GLN A 665 -44.18 4.92 4.03
N ASN A 666 -43.21 5.81 3.86
CA ASN A 666 -43.03 7.03 4.66
C ASN A 666 -43.94 8.18 4.25
N GLY A 667 -44.87 7.99 3.30
CA GLY A 667 -45.84 8.97 2.88
C GLY A 667 -45.35 9.99 1.83
N TYR A 668 -44.22 9.75 1.19
CA TYR A 668 -43.72 10.59 0.10
C TYR A 668 -44.33 10.20 -1.25
N HIS A 669 -44.60 11.18 -2.09
CA HIS A 669 -45.06 10.96 -3.45
C HIS A 669 -43.96 10.31 -4.31
N GLU A 670 -44.34 9.41 -5.22
CA GLU A 670 -43.44 8.68 -6.08
C GLU A 670 -42.55 9.62 -6.92
N ASP A 671 -43.10 10.72 -7.44
CA ASP A 671 -42.36 11.67 -8.26
C ASP A 671 -41.25 12.38 -7.47
N ILE A 672 -41.54 12.80 -6.21
CA ILE A 672 -40.48 13.39 -5.37
C ILE A 672 -39.44 12.38 -4.95
N SER A 673 -39.84 11.12 -4.70
CA SER A 673 -38.93 10.04 -4.36
C SER A 673 -37.95 9.72 -5.51
N LYS A 674 -38.45 9.72 -6.75
CA LYS A 674 -37.62 9.59 -7.95
C LYS A 674 -36.63 10.74 -8.10
N GLN A 675 -37.09 12.00 -7.92
CA GLN A 675 -36.24 13.18 -8.01
C GLN A 675 -35.13 13.18 -6.93
N ILE A 676 -35.46 12.75 -5.70
CA ILE A 676 -34.48 12.65 -4.61
C ILE A 676 -33.48 11.54 -4.91
N PHE A 677 -33.92 10.38 -5.41
CA PHE A 677 -33.02 9.31 -5.81
C PHE A 677 -32.08 9.74 -6.96
N ASP A 678 -32.60 10.43 -7.96
CA ASP A 678 -31.81 10.98 -9.07
C ASP A 678 -30.80 12.03 -8.58
N LEU A 679 -31.16 12.86 -7.58
CA LEU A 679 -30.25 13.78 -6.91
C LEU A 679 -29.11 13.01 -6.20
N ILE A 680 -29.45 11.97 -5.43
CA ILE A 680 -28.46 11.12 -4.77
C ILE A 680 -27.52 10.47 -5.82
N LEU A 681 -28.09 9.93 -6.89
CA LEU A 681 -27.33 9.25 -7.94
C LEU A 681 -26.33 10.21 -8.64
N LYS A 682 -26.76 11.48 -8.89
CA LYS A 682 -25.88 12.51 -9.47
C LYS A 682 -24.59 12.72 -8.64
N PHE A 683 -24.73 12.70 -7.32
CA PHE A 683 -23.63 13.01 -6.39
C PHE A 683 -22.94 11.78 -5.80
N ALA A 684 -23.43 10.57 -6.05
CA ALA A 684 -22.91 9.34 -5.46
C ALA A 684 -21.46 9.04 -5.87
N ASP A 685 -21.09 9.36 -7.12
CA ASP A 685 -19.72 9.20 -7.63
C ASP A 685 -18.76 10.24 -7.02
N TYR A 686 -19.26 11.33 -6.48
CA TYR A 686 -18.50 12.50 -6.06
C TYR A 686 -18.51 12.73 -4.54
N GLY A 687 -19.38 12.07 -3.80
CA GLY A 687 -19.47 12.20 -2.35
C GLY A 687 -18.14 11.92 -1.65
N PHE A 688 -17.73 12.82 -0.74
CA PHE A 688 -16.48 12.68 0.01
C PHE A 688 -16.75 12.14 1.42
N PRO A 689 -15.86 11.30 2.00
CA PRO A 689 -15.99 10.90 3.40
C PRO A 689 -15.81 12.10 4.34
N ARG A 690 -16.90 12.50 5.04
CA ARG A 690 -16.86 13.65 5.94
C ARG A 690 -15.86 13.47 7.08
N ALA A 691 -15.78 12.26 7.64
CA ALA A 691 -14.82 11.92 8.69
C ALA A 691 -13.38 12.22 8.28
N HIS A 692 -13.01 11.81 7.07
CA HIS A 692 -11.68 12.10 6.51
C HIS A 692 -11.48 13.62 6.28
N ALA A 693 -12.49 14.30 5.74
CA ALA A 693 -12.41 15.74 5.48
C ALA A 693 -12.20 16.55 6.77
N VAL A 694 -12.92 16.24 7.83
CA VAL A 694 -12.78 16.89 9.14
C VAL A 694 -11.40 16.68 9.73
N SER A 695 -10.91 15.44 9.71
CA SER A 695 -9.58 15.08 10.23
C SER A 695 -8.46 15.86 9.54
N TYR A 696 -8.49 15.91 8.21
CA TYR A 696 -7.46 16.58 7.42
C TYR A 696 -7.58 18.10 7.43
N SER A 697 -8.79 18.62 7.53
CA SER A 697 -9.03 20.05 7.75
C SER A 697 -8.52 20.51 9.13
N LYS A 698 -8.53 19.65 10.15
CA LYS A 698 -7.91 19.93 11.46
C LYS A 698 -6.40 20.14 11.32
N ILE A 699 -5.71 19.30 10.54
CA ILE A 699 -4.28 19.47 10.27
C ILE A 699 -4.03 20.80 9.55
N ALA A 700 -4.81 21.08 8.49
CA ALA A 700 -4.71 22.33 7.75
C ALA A 700 -4.95 23.56 8.65
N TYR A 701 -5.93 23.49 9.56
CA TYR A 701 -6.22 24.55 10.50
C TYR A 701 -5.11 24.78 11.51
N ILE A 702 -4.55 23.71 12.11
CA ILE A 702 -3.40 23.76 13.01
C ILE A 702 -2.19 24.40 12.30
N MET A 703 -1.89 24.00 11.07
CA MET A 703 -0.82 24.60 10.29
C MET A 703 -1.07 26.08 10.01
N SER A 704 -2.31 26.47 9.71
CA SER A 704 -2.70 27.87 9.54
C SER A 704 -2.54 28.67 10.83
N PHE A 705 -2.92 28.10 11.96
CA PHE A 705 -2.73 28.71 13.29
C PHE A 705 -1.24 28.93 13.60
N LEU A 706 -0.39 27.92 13.37
CA LEU A 706 1.04 28.04 13.58
C LEU A 706 1.68 29.06 12.62
N LYS A 707 1.21 29.14 11.39
CA LYS A 707 1.68 30.12 10.42
C LYS A 707 1.38 31.56 10.85
N VAL A 708 0.17 31.81 11.37
CA VAL A 708 -0.27 33.15 11.82
C VAL A 708 0.42 33.57 13.11
N HIS A 709 0.57 32.66 14.06
CA HIS A 709 1.04 33.03 15.42
C HIS A 709 2.55 32.85 15.58
N TYR A 710 3.19 31.99 14.77
CA TYR A 710 4.62 31.67 14.81
C TYR A 710 5.26 31.64 13.43
N PRO A 711 5.14 32.70 12.62
CA PRO A 711 5.50 32.72 11.22
C PRO A 711 6.97 32.36 10.96
N ASN A 712 7.93 32.88 11.77
CA ASN A 712 9.36 32.59 11.61
C ASN A 712 9.63 31.07 11.75
N TYR A 713 8.99 30.44 12.73
CA TYR A 713 9.11 29.01 12.97
C TYR A 713 8.44 28.19 11.86
N PHE A 714 7.26 28.60 11.41
CA PHE A 714 6.55 27.95 10.33
C PHE A 714 7.36 27.96 9.04
N TYR A 715 7.79 29.14 8.59
CA TYR A 715 8.54 29.25 7.33
C TYR A 715 9.93 28.62 7.38
N ALA A 716 10.63 28.66 8.52
CA ALA A 716 11.91 27.99 8.68
C ALA A 716 11.76 26.46 8.46
N ASN A 717 10.71 25.85 9.01
CA ASN A 717 10.46 24.43 8.85
C ASN A 717 9.98 24.07 7.43
N ILE A 718 9.13 24.89 6.81
CA ILE A 718 8.71 24.67 5.42
C ILE A 718 9.90 24.78 4.46
N LEU A 719 10.75 25.81 4.60
CA LEU A 719 11.96 25.99 3.80
C LEU A 719 12.96 24.85 3.99
N SER A 720 13.08 24.32 5.20
CA SER A 720 13.95 23.18 5.51
C SER A 720 13.60 21.92 4.70
N ASN A 721 12.33 21.74 4.33
CA ASN A 721 11.86 20.60 3.54
C ASN A 721 12.15 20.71 2.02
N VAL A 722 12.62 21.86 1.55
CA VAL A 722 12.94 22.08 0.13
C VAL A 722 14.45 22.30 -0.10
N ILE A 723 15.29 22.09 0.90
CA ILE A 723 16.75 22.12 0.77
C ILE A 723 17.16 21.14 -0.33
N GLY A 724 18.06 21.58 -1.22
CA GLY A 724 18.49 20.82 -2.40
C GLY A 724 17.68 21.13 -3.68
N SER A 725 16.60 21.92 -3.59
CA SER A 725 15.84 22.40 -4.76
C SER A 725 15.91 23.92 -4.85
N GLU A 726 16.88 24.46 -5.59
CA GLU A 726 17.08 25.92 -5.75
C GLU A 726 15.80 26.61 -6.21
N LYS A 727 15.11 26.04 -7.20
CA LYS A 727 13.87 26.59 -7.75
C LYS A 727 12.77 26.70 -6.68
N LYS A 728 12.52 25.64 -5.92
CA LYS A 728 11.49 25.63 -4.86
C LYS A 728 11.86 26.56 -3.72
N THR A 729 13.14 26.56 -3.32
CA THR A 729 13.66 27.46 -2.27
C THR A 729 13.44 28.92 -2.65
N ALA A 730 13.82 29.33 -3.86
CA ALA A 730 13.62 30.69 -4.34
C ALA A 730 12.14 31.11 -4.33
N GLN A 731 11.25 30.23 -4.79
CA GLN A 731 9.80 30.49 -4.76
C GLN A 731 9.25 30.62 -3.33
N MET A 732 9.69 29.78 -2.40
CA MET A 732 9.18 29.78 -1.03
C MET A 732 9.75 30.91 -0.16
N ILE A 733 10.92 31.47 -0.48
CA ILE A 733 11.52 32.62 0.25
C ILE A 733 10.76 33.92 -0.04
N GLU A 734 10.13 34.05 -1.20
CA GLU A 734 9.43 35.28 -1.57
C GLU A 734 8.21 35.61 -0.69
N GLU A 735 7.49 34.60 -0.23
CA GLU A 735 6.29 34.82 0.58
C GLU A 735 6.63 35.38 1.99
N PRO A 736 7.54 34.79 2.78
CA PRO A 736 7.92 35.35 4.07
C PRO A 736 8.49 36.78 3.93
N LYS A 737 9.24 37.09 2.87
CA LYS A 737 9.71 38.45 2.61
C LYS A 737 8.57 39.43 2.40
N LYS A 738 7.53 39.04 1.62
CA LYS A 738 6.35 39.90 1.43
C LYS A 738 5.57 40.15 2.73
N GLN A 739 5.64 39.21 3.68
CA GLN A 739 5.06 39.36 5.01
C GLN A 739 5.98 40.10 6.01
N GLY A 740 7.09 40.66 5.55
CA GLY A 740 8.04 41.43 6.38
C GLY A 740 8.99 40.58 7.21
N ILE A 741 9.08 39.26 6.96
CA ILE A 741 10.01 38.37 7.66
C ILE A 741 11.41 38.53 7.02
N THR A 742 12.39 38.90 7.85
CA THR A 742 13.77 39.03 7.41
C THR A 742 14.41 37.67 7.14
N ILE A 743 14.97 37.49 5.96
CA ILE A 743 15.80 36.32 5.63
C ILE A 743 17.26 36.70 5.86
N LEU A 744 17.85 36.12 6.88
CA LEU A 744 19.21 36.36 7.30
C LEU A 744 20.19 35.47 6.54
N PRO A 745 21.38 35.95 6.16
CA PRO A 745 22.36 35.14 5.45
C PRO A 745 22.85 33.97 6.31
N PRO A 746 23.46 32.94 5.68
CA PRO A 746 24.10 31.87 6.45
C PRO A 746 25.14 32.44 7.41
N ASN A 747 25.08 32.05 8.66
CA ASN A 747 26.00 32.45 9.72
C ASN A 747 26.61 31.20 10.36
N ILE A 748 27.93 31.10 10.39
CA ILE A 748 28.66 29.92 10.89
C ILE A 748 28.35 29.63 12.36
N ASN A 749 28.03 30.67 13.13
CA ASN A 749 27.73 30.57 14.54
C ASN A 749 26.25 30.36 14.86
N GLU A 750 25.33 30.60 13.88
CA GLU A 750 23.89 30.50 14.12
C GLU A 750 23.20 29.45 13.24
N SER A 751 23.58 29.36 11.95
CA SER A 751 22.95 28.50 11.00
C SER A 751 23.23 27.00 11.24
N HIS A 752 22.35 26.15 10.76
CA HIS A 752 22.42 24.70 10.80
C HIS A 752 22.27 24.12 9.39
N TRP A 753 22.14 22.80 9.29
CA TRP A 753 21.69 22.16 8.06
C TRP A 753 20.28 22.60 7.67
N PHE A 754 19.39 22.75 8.66
CA PHE A 754 18.06 23.28 8.46
C PHE A 754 18.02 24.81 8.66
N TYR A 755 17.01 25.45 8.09
CA TYR A 755 16.74 26.88 8.33
C TYR A 755 16.45 27.08 9.83
N LYS A 756 17.02 28.10 10.40
CA LYS A 756 16.89 28.38 11.85
C LYS A 756 16.01 29.61 12.06
N PRO A 757 14.87 29.48 12.78
CA PRO A 757 14.09 30.64 13.18
C PRO A 757 14.83 31.43 14.28
N SER A 758 14.61 32.74 14.30
CA SER A 758 15.06 33.64 15.36
C SER A 758 14.05 34.78 15.54
N GLN A 759 14.22 35.61 16.57
CA GLN A 759 13.38 36.81 16.75
C GLN A 759 13.58 37.84 15.63
N GLU A 760 14.77 37.90 15.06
CA GLU A 760 15.12 38.84 14.00
C GLU A 760 14.71 38.37 12.60
N GLY A 761 14.38 37.10 12.44
CA GLY A 761 14.02 36.50 11.14
C GLY A 761 14.42 35.04 11.02
N ILE A 762 14.74 34.60 9.83
CA ILE A 762 15.09 33.21 9.52
C ILE A 762 16.50 33.17 8.95
N TYR A 763 17.43 32.49 9.62
CA TYR A 763 18.77 32.22 9.11
C TYR A 763 18.72 31.19 7.98
N LEU A 764 19.34 31.48 6.86
CA LEU A 764 19.53 30.51 5.79
C LEU A 764 20.38 29.32 6.28
N SER A 765 20.04 28.16 5.75
CA SER A 765 20.80 26.94 6.00
C SER A 765 22.21 27.03 5.41
N ILE A 766 23.23 26.49 6.12
CA ILE A 766 24.57 26.30 5.54
C ILE A 766 24.51 25.30 4.37
N GLY A 767 23.57 24.35 4.42
CA GLY A 767 23.34 23.37 3.35
C GLY A 767 22.80 23.94 2.03
N THR A 768 22.43 25.24 1.98
CA THR A 768 22.11 25.94 0.72
C THR A 768 23.36 26.40 -0.05
N ILE A 769 24.53 26.34 0.56
CA ILE A 769 25.80 26.68 -0.08
C ILE A 769 26.21 25.52 -0.99
N LYS A 770 26.39 25.80 -2.27
CA LYS A 770 26.78 24.81 -3.28
C LYS A 770 28.08 24.09 -2.88
N GLY A 771 28.03 22.75 -2.88
CA GLY A 771 29.19 21.92 -2.53
C GLY A 771 29.31 21.61 -1.04
N VAL A 772 28.44 22.13 -0.16
CA VAL A 772 28.44 21.83 1.27
C VAL A 772 27.41 20.72 1.54
N GLY A 773 27.90 19.56 1.98
CA GLY A 773 27.05 18.41 2.32
C GLY A 773 26.63 18.38 3.80
N TYR A 774 25.65 17.53 4.10
CA TYR A 774 25.11 17.35 5.46
C TYR A 774 26.22 17.05 6.50
N GLN A 775 27.14 16.15 6.16
CA GLN A 775 28.22 15.74 7.09
C GLN A 775 29.14 16.91 7.45
N SER A 776 29.50 17.73 6.46
CA SER A 776 30.33 18.93 6.73
C SER A 776 29.61 19.92 7.65
N VAL A 777 28.31 20.15 7.42
CA VAL A 777 27.52 21.02 8.31
C VAL A 777 27.42 20.44 9.71
N LYS A 778 27.23 19.12 9.81
CA LYS A 778 27.16 18.42 11.10
C LYS A 778 28.45 18.61 11.92
N VAL A 779 29.61 18.44 11.31
CA VAL A 779 30.91 18.64 11.97
C VAL A 779 31.02 20.08 12.50
N ILE A 780 30.67 21.09 11.71
CA ILE A 780 30.69 22.50 12.10
C ILE A 780 29.76 22.75 13.30
N VAL A 781 28.55 22.20 13.24
CA VAL A 781 27.52 22.39 14.28
C VAL A 781 27.92 21.69 15.57
N ASP A 782 28.40 20.45 15.49
CA ASP A 782 28.84 19.66 16.64
C ASP A 782 30.04 20.32 17.34
N GLU A 783 31.02 20.77 16.56
CA GLU A 783 32.19 21.50 17.09
C GLU A 783 31.79 22.78 17.83
N ARG A 784 30.87 23.55 17.24
CA ARG A 784 30.31 24.75 17.87
C ARG A 784 29.56 24.48 19.17
N TYR A 785 28.82 23.36 19.25
CA TYR A 785 28.11 22.96 20.48
C TYR A 785 29.07 22.52 21.57
N GLN A 786 30.15 21.82 21.22
CA GLN A 786 31.12 21.31 22.19
C GLN A 786 32.07 22.38 22.71
N ASN A 787 32.57 23.21 21.81
CA ASN A 787 33.68 24.11 22.09
C ASN A 787 33.34 25.62 21.98
N GLY A 788 32.02 25.94 21.82
CA GLY A 788 31.51 27.30 21.76
C GLY A 788 31.63 27.95 20.38
N LYS A 789 31.10 29.14 20.23
CA LYS A 789 31.09 29.92 18.98
C LYS A 789 32.49 30.14 18.44
N PHE A 790 32.61 30.12 17.11
CA PHE A 790 33.85 30.50 16.42
C PHE A 790 34.09 32.01 16.57
N LYS A 791 35.31 32.39 16.94
CA LYS A 791 35.67 33.79 17.19
C LYS A 791 35.89 34.54 15.89
N ASP A 792 36.61 33.92 14.96
CA ASP A 792 36.94 34.44 13.66
C ASP A 792 37.21 33.30 12.66
N PHE A 793 37.61 33.67 11.42
CA PHE A 793 37.92 32.68 10.39
C PHE A 793 39.10 31.76 10.75
N PHE A 794 40.12 32.27 11.43
CA PHE A 794 41.29 31.48 11.83
C PHE A 794 40.93 30.46 12.92
N ASP A 795 40.09 30.85 13.86
CA ASP A 795 39.54 29.92 14.88
C ASP A 795 38.70 28.81 14.23
N PHE A 796 37.85 29.17 13.25
CA PHE A 796 37.10 28.20 12.46
C PHE A 796 38.03 27.24 11.70
N ALA A 797 39.04 27.77 10.94
CA ALA A 797 39.94 26.95 10.15
C ALA A 797 40.88 26.06 10.97
N ARG A 798 41.06 26.35 12.23
CA ARG A 798 41.85 25.52 13.14
C ARG A 798 41.05 24.41 13.77
N ARG A 799 39.75 24.64 13.95
CA ARG A 799 38.85 23.72 14.66
C ARG A 799 38.09 22.76 13.74
N ILE A 800 37.90 23.14 12.47
CA ILE A 800 37.30 22.34 11.41
C ILE A 800 38.35 21.82 10.44
#